data_d31d59ee24a24d6b7ca173748837a42f
#
_entry.id   d31d59ee24a24d6b7ca173748837a42f
#
_cell.length_a   1.000
_cell.length_b   1.000
_cell.length_c   1.000
_cell.angle_alpha   90.00
_cell.angle_beta   90.00
_cell.angle_gamma   90.00
#
_symmetry.space_group_name_H-M   'P 1'
#
loop_
_entity.id
_entity.type
_entity.pdbx_description
1 polymer ?
#
loop_
_entity_poly.entity_id
_entity_poly.type
_entity_poly.pdbx_seq_one_letter_code
_entity_poly.pdbx_strand_id
1 'polypeptide(L)'
;MKTSLARSLLTTFIILTATACNSLNSTSSGDEKRFSDLDAGWNEFSASGKTTCSDGSPYKFFVRPGASEKLMVYMQGGGGCWTRDSCDPEMNPSYTQNISDEFKPSPFGIFNFDNAENPFVDYTIVMAPYCTGDVHLGQSDTVYAPVKEGQQPLKIHHQGRTNMQAVLDWTYANVTAPEKIFVTGSSAGAIPSPFYAALVADNYPQANVAQLGDAAGGYRRLNGSTRPDEQWGTFNYIKNEKGFEDLDAKSFNYEKLYVAAAKQHPKILFAEYDAAEDAVQKRFLAMGGIENVQLIDSLKANHIDILQAAANFRSFIAGGESHTVLLRPEFYAYGADGVSIRNWVKDLAQFDDVSNVTCQACSSDTYAGYAADATFMPLWQTWQSKEQYVKPFKIFDNVYYVGIDWVAAYLIETSEGLILIDSLYGSWVRPLINNIQQLGFDPADVKYVINTHGHFDHAGGSKYFQAVHGARIVMTVEDWALAESKPLASMFYMPVPTRDIIANDGDVITLGDTNITLYNTPGHTEGVLSMTYPVKDGNDVHTAMTLGGVGLNFNGVEQTQSYIDSYLRLQSMQDGISVSLPNHAFMAGVFERAEQLTNRGANDPHPFVDPDAYQASLATIVKNAQAKLSKEKSGDATSSVDELIKAVSN
;
A
#
# COMPACT_ATOMS: atom_id res chain seq x y z
N MET A 1 -60.32 -42.10 -54.33
CA MET A 1 -61.51 -41.48 -54.92
C MET A 1 -61.58 -40.07 -54.40
N LYS A 2 -61.30 -39.17 -55.35
CA LYS A 2 -62.05 -37.95 -55.69
C LYS A 2 -62.23 -36.94 -54.52
N THR A 3 -61.58 -35.85 -54.64
CA THR A 3 -61.89 -34.48 -55.20
C THR A 3 -62.53 -33.62 -54.08
N SER A 4 -62.35 -32.33 -53.95
CA SER A 4 -61.77 -31.26 -54.77
C SER A 4 -61.84 -29.94 -53.96
N LEU A 5 -60.93 -29.05 -54.23
CA LEU A 5 -61.04 -27.59 -54.26
C LEU A 5 -62.30 -26.89 -53.69
N ALA A 6 -62.10 -25.81 -52.91
CA ALA A 6 -62.62 -24.49 -53.36
C ALA A 6 -61.93 -23.35 -52.59
N ARG A 7 -61.47 -22.38 -53.37
CA ARG A 7 -61.03 -21.02 -53.01
C ARG A 7 -62.21 -20.18 -52.52
N SER A 8 -61.99 -19.26 -51.60
CA SER A 8 -62.63 -17.93 -51.73
C SER A 8 -61.87 -16.86 -50.97
N LEU A 9 -61.56 -15.82 -51.68
CA LEU A 9 -61.13 -14.48 -51.20
C LEU A 9 -62.24 -13.80 -50.40
N LEU A 10 -61.91 -12.91 -49.45
CA LEU A 10 -62.42 -11.53 -49.35
C LEU A 10 -61.71 -10.80 -48.21
N THR A 11 -60.94 -9.82 -48.53
CA THR A 11 -61.13 -8.36 -48.48
C THR A 11 -60.86 -7.70 -47.09
N THR A 12 -59.85 -6.92 -47.14
CA THR A 12 -59.29 -5.83 -46.37
C THR A 12 -60.32 -4.94 -45.65
N PHE A 13 -60.04 -4.61 -44.36
CA PHE A 13 -60.43 -3.33 -43.82
C PHE A 13 -59.31 -2.77 -42.98
N ILE A 14 -58.73 -1.67 -43.47
CA ILE A 14 -57.73 -0.83 -42.79
C ILE A 14 -58.53 0.17 -41.92
N ILE A 15 -58.29 0.17 -40.61
CA ILE A 15 -58.67 1.29 -39.76
C ILE A 15 -57.35 1.92 -39.25
N LEU A 16 -57.05 3.10 -39.80
CA LEU A 16 -56.04 4.01 -39.24
C LEU A 16 -56.62 4.67 -38.01
N THR A 17 -55.99 4.44 -36.85
CA THR A 17 -56.11 5.36 -35.74
C THR A 17 -54.75 6.02 -35.56
N ALA A 18 -54.70 7.30 -35.90
CA ALA A 18 -53.55 8.16 -35.59
C ALA A 18 -53.55 8.46 -34.08
N THR A 19 -52.55 7.97 -33.41
CA THR A 19 -52.22 8.42 -32.04
C THR A 19 -50.96 9.26 -32.13
N ALA A 20 -51.09 10.54 -31.80
CA ALA A 20 -50.01 11.51 -31.76
C ALA A 20 -48.96 11.08 -30.72
N CYS A 21 -47.76 10.77 -31.17
CA CYS A 21 -46.57 10.71 -30.28
C CYS A 21 -46.12 12.14 -29.97
N ASN A 22 -46.33 12.55 -28.73
CA ASN A 22 -45.60 13.67 -28.17
C ASN A 22 -44.10 13.30 -28.12
N SER A 23 -43.28 13.95 -28.92
CA SER A 23 -41.84 13.95 -28.79
C SER A 23 -41.46 14.70 -27.52
N LEU A 24 -41.20 13.95 -26.45
CA LEU A 24 -40.38 14.43 -25.35
C LEU A 24 -38.95 14.48 -25.86
N ASN A 25 -38.42 15.68 -25.99
CA ASN A 25 -36.99 15.90 -26.18
C ASN A 25 -36.25 15.29 -24.99
N SER A 26 -35.65 14.13 -25.19
CA SER A 26 -34.58 13.64 -24.34
C SER A 26 -33.30 14.41 -24.71
N THR A 27 -32.89 15.30 -23.84
CA THR A 27 -31.52 15.82 -23.84
C THR A 27 -30.54 14.65 -23.83
N SER A 28 -29.63 14.65 -24.75
CA SER A 28 -28.58 13.64 -24.94
C SER A 28 -27.83 13.41 -23.63
N SER A 29 -28.05 12.28 -22.99
CA SER A 29 -27.09 11.65 -22.09
C SER A 29 -25.92 11.16 -22.96
N GLY A 30 -24.68 11.48 -22.55
CA GLY A 30 -23.48 10.96 -23.20
C GLY A 30 -23.55 9.44 -23.34
N ASP A 31 -23.01 8.92 -24.44
CA ASP A 31 -22.96 7.50 -24.75
C ASP A 31 -22.32 6.73 -23.58
N GLU A 32 -23.14 6.04 -22.78
CA GLU A 32 -22.63 5.08 -21.80
C GLU A 32 -21.98 3.92 -22.57
N LYS A 33 -20.64 3.79 -22.48
CA LYS A 33 -19.91 2.67 -23.06
C LYS A 33 -20.53 1.35 -22.60
N ARG A 34 -20.89 0.47 -23.54
CA ARG A 34 -21.34 -0.88 -23.21
C ARG A 34 -20.13 -1.75 -22.82
N PHE A 35 -20.38 -2.81 -22.08
CA PHE A 35 -19.31 -3.75 -21.70
C PHE A 35 -18.50 -4.27 -22.91
N SER A 36 -19.16 -4.50 -24.08
CA SER A 36 -18.52 -4.91 -25.33
C SER A 36 -17.56 -3.87 -25.94
N ASP A 37 -17.68 -2.62 -25.54
CA ASP A 37 -16.99 -1.48 -26.14
C ASP A 37 -15.83 -0.99 -25.24
N LEU A 38 -15.53 -1.74 -24.16
CA LEU A 38 -14.46 -1.40 -23.22
C LEU A 38 -13.08 -1.74 -23.79
N ASP A 39 -12.15 -0.83 -23.54
CA ASP A 39 -10.74 -1.05 -23.82
C ASP A 39 -10.16 -2.14 -22.88
N ALA A 40 -9.17 -2.90 -23.35
CA ALA A 40 -8.39 -3.75 -22.48
C ALA A 40 -7.67 -2.88 -21.41
N GLY A 41 -7.79 -3.23 -20.14
CA GLY A 41 -7.30 -2.42 -19.04
C GLY A 41 -8.42 -1.65 -18.31
N TRP A 42 -8.05 -0.63 -17.55
CA TRP A 42 -9.00 0.13 -16.75
C TRP A 42 -9.76 1.17 -17.56
N ASN A 43 -11.09 1.11 -17.49
CA ASN A 43 -12.00 2.09 -18.07
C ASN A 43 -12.66 2.89 -16.95
N GLU A 44 -12.63 4.20 -17.05
CA GLU A 44 -13.26 5.12 -16.10
C GLU A 44 -14.73 5.38 -16.48
N PHE A 45 -15.60 5.41 -15.48
CA PHE A 45 -17.02 5.73 -15.61
C PHE A 45 -17.42 6.82 -14.63
N SER A 46 -18.07 7.86 -15.11
CA SER A 46 -18.77 8.83 -14.25
C SER A 46 -20.05 8.19 -13.74
N ALA A 47 -20.22 8.13 -12.43
CA ALA A 47 -21.43 7.59 -11.84
C ALA A 47 -22.58 8.61 -11.98
N SER A 48 -23.76 8.12 -12.30
CA SER A 48 -24.97 8.94 -12.51
C SER A 48 -25.78 9.11 -11.21
N GLY A 49 -26.75 10.02 -11.22
CA GLY A 49 -27.69 10.21 -10.13
C GLY A 49 -27.18 11.14 -9.02
N LYS A 50 -27.38 10.74 -7.75
CA LYS A 50 -26.99 11.53 -6.57
C LYS A 50 -25.63 11.15 -6.01
N THR A 51 -24.80 10.51 -6.84
CA THR A 51 -23.45 10.09 -6.43
C THR A 51 -22.55 11.30 -6.24
N THR A 52 -21.72 11.27 -5.18
CA THR A 52 -20.81 12.36 -4.88
C THR A 52 -19.71 11.89 -3.92
N CYS A 53 -18.55 12.54 -3.97
CA CYS A 53 -17.55 12.45 -2.91
C CYS A 53 -17.92 13.34 -1.72
N SER A 54 -17.17 13.27 -0.62
CA SER A 54 -17.51 13.95 0.63
C SER A 54 -17.46 15.48 0.54
N ASP A 55 -16.65 16.02 -0.36
CA ASP A 55 -16.52 17.46 -0.63
C ASP A 55 -17.57 17.98 -1.65
N GLY A 56 -18.42 17.11 -2.20
CA GLY A 56 -19.41 17.44 -3.22
C GLY A 56 -18.91 17.27 -4.66
N SER A 57 -17.67 16.85 -4.88
CA SER A 57 -17.14 16.57 -6.21
C SER A 57 -17.77 15.31 -6.83
N PRO A 58 -17.75 15.19 -8.17
CA PRO A 58 -18.34 14.04 -8.86
C PRO A 58 -17.69 12.71 -8.45
N TYR A 59 -18.50 11.65 -8.35
CA TYR A 59 -18.03 10.30 -8.11
C TYR A 59 -17.81 9.55 -9.43
N LYS A 60 -16.74 8.75 -9.49
CA LYS A 60 -16.42 7.88 -10.62
C LYS A 60 -15.99 6.51 -10.13
N PHE A 61 -16.08 5.49 -11.01
CA PHE A 61 -15.64 4.13 -10.74
C PHE A 61 -14.91 3.56 -11.94
N PHE A 62 -14.29 2.40 -11.77
CA PHE A 62 -13.42 1.82 -12.78
C PHE A 62 -13.83 0.38 -13.11
N VAL A 63 -13.73 0.02 -14.38
CA VAL A 63 -14.02 -1.33 -14.87
C VAL A 63 -12.85 -1.82 -15.71
N ARG A 64 -12.36 -3.01 -15.40
CA ARG A 64 -11.43 -3.75 -16.23
C ARG A 64 -12.14 -4.97 -16.80
N PRO A 65 -12.35 -5.06 -18.12
CA PRO A 65 -13.00 -6.23 -18.72
C PRO A 65 -12.07 -7.44 -18.63
N GLY A 66 -12.68 -8.60 -18.41
CA GLY A 66 -12.07 -9.91 -18.38
C GLY A 66 -13.05 -10.95 -18.92
N ALA A 67 -12.95 -12.18 -18.46
CA ALA A 67 -13.90 -13.23 -18.77
C ALA A 67 -15.29 -12.89 -18.20
N SER A 68 -16.33 -13.04 -19.01
CA SER A 68 -17.71 -12.65 -18.63
C SER A 68 -18.30 -13.52 -17.52
N GLU A 69 -17.79 -14.73 -17.35
CA GLU A 69 -18.22 -15.68 -16.32
C GLU A 69 -17.54 -15.45 -14.96
N LYS A 70 -16.53 -14.54 -14.88
CA LYS A 70 -15.77 -14.24 -13.65
C LYS A 70 -15.87 -12.76 -13.33
N LEU A 71 -16.50 -12.44 -12.21
CA LEU A 71 -16.69 -11.07 -11.74
C LEU A 71 -15.99 -10.85 -10.41
N MET A 72 -15.25 -9.74 -10.30
CA MET A 72 -14.82 -9.21 -9.02
C MET A 72 -15.47 -7.85 -8.78
N VAL A 73 -16.02 -7.65 -7.57
CA VAL A 73 -16.43 -6.34 -7.07
C VAL A 73 -15.47 -5.96 -5.96
N TYR A 74 -14.70 -4.88 -6.19
CA TYR A 74 -13.67 -4.43 -5.27
C TYR A 74 -14.03 -3.04 -4.70
N MET A 75 -14.02 -2.92 -3.38
CA MET A 75 -14.22 -1.67 -2.66
C MET A 75 -12.90 -1.17 -2.09
N GLN A 76 -12.48 0.03 -2.52
CA GLN A 76 -11.24 0.64 -2.05
C GLN A 76 -11.35 1.04 -0.58
N GLY A 77 -10.26 0.87 0.15
CA GLY A 77 -10.07 1.42 1.49
C GLY A 77 -9.67 2.90 1.46
N GLY A 78 -9.45 3.47 2.62
CA GLY A 78 -9.00 4.86 2.70
C GLY A 78 -9.38 5.58 4.00
N GLY A 79 -9.56 4.85 5.11
CA GLY A 79 -9.86 5.43 6.40
C GLY A 79 -11.34 5.75 6.63
N GLY A 80 -11.64 6.76 7.45
CA GLY A 80 -13.00 7.17 7.75
C GLY A 80 -13.04 8.39 8.64
N CYS A 81 -14.17 9.10 8.67
CA CYS A 81 -14.33 10.26 9.50
C CYS A 81 -15.74 10.35 10.12
N TRP A 82 -15.87 10.85 11.35
CA TRP A 82 -17.12 10.94 12.09
C TRP A 82 -17.16 12.07 13.14
N THR A 83 -16.09 12.87 13.20
CA THR A 83 -16.00 14.09 14.01
C THR A 83 -15.53 15.23 13.14
N ARG A 84 -15.70 16.47 13.60
CA ARG A 84 -15.18 17.62 12.89
C ARG A 84 -13.69 17.45 12.56
N ASP A 85 -12.88 17.11 13.55
CA ASP A 85 -11.43 17.02 13.42
C ASP A 85 -11.00 15.91 12.43
N SER A 86 -11.70 14.77 12.44
CA SER A 86 -11.39 13.66 11.52
C SER A 86 -11.88 13.88 10.08
N CYS A 87 -12.79 14.85 9.86
CA CYS A 87 -13.37 15.14 8.54
C CYS A 87 -12.83 16.42 7.90
N ASP A 88 -12.24 17.33 8.67
CA ASP A 88 -11.83 18.66 8.19
C ASP A 88 -10.54 18.57 7.34
N PRO A 89 -10.56 19.03 6.09
CA PRO A 89 -9.39 19.03 5.22
C PRO A 89 -8.19 19.82 5.79
N GLU A 90 -8.46 20.84 6.61
CA GLU A 90 -7.42 21.65 7.25
C GLU A 90 -6.79 20.97 8.48
N MET A 91 -7.40 19.88 8.96
CA MET A 91 -6.98 19.13 10.16
C MET A 91 -6.27 17.82 9.84
N ASN A 92 -5.82 17.62 8.59
CA ASN A 92 -5.20 16.39 8.09
C ASN A 92 -6.11 15.15 8.27
N PRO A 93 -7.21 15.07 7.53
CA PRO A 93 -8.21 14.02 7.65
C PRO A 93 -7.61 12.64 7.35
N SER A 94 -8.18 11.61 7.98
CA SER A 94 -7.72 10.22 7.82
C SER A 94 -8.22 9.56 6.53
N TYR A 95 -8.80 10.31 5.58
CA TYR A 95 -9.33 9.79 4.31
C TYR A 95 -9.20 10.83 3.20
N THR A 96 -9.29 10.38 1.95
CA THR A 96 -9.32 11.26 0.77
C THR A 96 -10.75 11.72 0.50
N GLN A 97 -10.95 13.02 0.27
CA GLN A 97 -12.28 13.65 0.15
C GLN A 97 -12.84 13.67 -1.26
N ASN A 98 -12.00 13.45 -2.26
CA ASN A 98 -12.37 13.41 -3.68
C ASN A 98 -11.56 12.35 -4.42
N ILE A 99 -11.90 12.13 -5.68
CA ILE A 99 -11.13 11.27 -6.59
C ILE A 99 -10.51 12.18 -7.64
N SER A 100 -9.19 12.32 -7.61
CA SER A 100 -8.48 13.20 -8.55
C SER A 100 -8.71 12.75 -10.00
N ASP A 101 -8.54 13.65 -10.95
CA ASP A 101 -8.65 13.33 -12.39
C ASP A 101 -7.52 12.38 -12.84
N GLU A 102 -6.41 12.37 -12.12
CA GLU A 102 -5.25 11.50 -12.40
C GLU A 102 -5.32 10.15 -11.67
N PHE A 103 -6.36 9.93 -10.85
CA PHE A 103 -6.49 8.69 -10.09
C PHE A 103 -6.53 7.46 -11.02
N LYS A 104 -5.72 6.48 -10.69
CA LYS A 104 -5.72 5.15 -11.32
C LYS A 104 -5.70 4.07 -10.26
N PRO A 105 -6.37 2.92 -10.51
CA PRO A 105 -6.23 1.76 -9.63
C PRO A 105 -4.77 1.34 -9.47
N SER A 106 -4.39 0.95 -8.25
CA SER A 106 -3.04 0.47 -7.93
C SER A 106 -2.62 -0.66 -8.88
N PRO A 107 -1.37 -0.70 -9.38
CA PRO A 107 -0.89 -1.80 -10.21
C PRO A 107 -0.32 -2.98 -9.39
N PHE A 108 -0.53 -3.00 -8.07
CA PHE A 108 0.08 -4.00 -7.18
C PHE A 108 -0.90 -5.06 -6.71
N GLY A 109 -0.36 -6.13 -6.11
CA GLY A 109 -1.14 -7.21 -5.51
C GLY A 109 -2.07 -7.88 -6.53
N ILE A 110 -3.35 -8.03 -6.18
CA ILE A 110 -4.36 -8.65 -7.07
C ILE A 110 -4.66 -7.82 -8.34
N PHE A 111 -4.17 -6.59 -8.44
CA PHE A 111 -4.25 -5.77 -9.66
C PHE A 111 -2.93 -5.77 -10.45
N ASN A 112 -1.97 -6.59 -10.07
CA ASN A 112 -0.80 -6.87 -10.89
C ASN A 112 -1.15 -7.93 -11.95
N PHE A 113 -1.64 -7.49 -13.09
CA PHE A 113 -2.10 -8.39 -14.18
C PHE A 113 -0.95 -8.97 -15.02
N ASP A 114 0.27 -8.46 -14.87
CA ASP A 114 1.45 -9.01 -15.52
C ASP A 114 2.07 -10.17 -14.72
N ASN A 115 1.64 -10.36 -13.46
CA ASN A 115 2.07 -11.47 -12.65
C ASN A 115 1.27 -12.73 -12.98
N ALA A 116 1.93 -13.75 -13.53
CA ALA A 116 1.31 -15.03 -13.89
C ALA A 116 0.72 -15.82 -12.70
N GLU A 117 1.11 -15.46 -11.47
CA GLU A 117 0.59 -16.09 -10.25
C GLU A 117 -0.61 -15.35 -9.65
N ASN A 118 -1.04 -14.25 -10.26
CA ASN A 118 -2.24 -13.55 -9.86
C ASN A 118 -3.49 -14.38 -10.19
N PRO A 119 -4.30 -14.79 -9.19
CA PRO A 119 -5.47 -15.62 -9.43
C PRO A 119 -6.62 -14.89 -10.15
N PHE A 120 -6.50 -13.57 -10.35
CA PHE A 120 -7.56 -12.71 -10.88
C PHE A 120 -7.25 -12.08 -12.25
N VAL A 121 -6.22 -12.56 -12.96
CA VAL A 121 -5.80 -11.99 -14.27
C VAL A 121 -6.92 -11.96 -15.30
N ASP A 122 -7.81 -12.93 -15.27
CA ASP A 122 -8.91 -13.10 -16.21
C ASP A 122 -10.29 -12.65 -15.69
N TYR A 123 -10.35 -12.07 -14.47
CA TYR A 123 -11.61 -11.57 -13.94
C TYR A 123 -12.02 -10.24 -14.61
N THR A 124 -13.32 -10.10 -14.87
CA THR A 124 -13.91 -8.77 -15.02
C THR A 124 -13.95 -8.11 -13.64
N ILE A 125 -13.35 -6.94 -13.51
CA ILE A 125 -13.21 -6.26 -12.23
C ILE A 125 -13.95 -4.93 -12.27
N VAL A 126 -14.86 -4.74 -11.31
CA VAL A 126 -15.53 -3.47 -11.04
C VAL A 126 -15.00 -2.92 -9.73
N MET A 127 -14.28 -1.80 -9.80
CA MET A 127 -13.65 -1.17 -8.65
C MET A 127 -14.40 0.11 -8.28
N ALA A 128 -14.81 0.20 -7.01
CA ALA A 128 -15.40 1.37 -6.39
C ALA A 128 -14.33 2.12 -5.58
N PRO A 129 -13.83 3.28 -6.03
CA PRO A 129 -12.97 4.15 -5.26
C PRO A 129 -13.66 4.68 -4.01
N TYR A 130 -12.84 5.14 -3.06
CA TYR A 130 -13.32 5.63 -1.77
C TYR A 130 -13.02 7.11 -1.56
N CYS A 131 -14.06 7.91 -1.32
CA CYS A 131 -13.93 9.35 -1.10
C CYS A 131 -14.99 9.93 -0.14
N THR A 132 -15.71 9.09 0.61
CA THR A 132 -16.88 9.52 1.39
C THR A 132 -16.70 9.45 2.90
N GLY A 133 -15.59 8.86 3.39
CA GLY A 133 -15.27 8.80 4.81
C GLY A 133 -16.20 7.94 5.68
N ASP A 134 -17.00 7.02 5.08
CA ASP A 134 -18.15 6.34 5.67
C ASP A 134 -18.15 4.82 5.45
N VAL A 135 -17.00 4.24 5.15
CA VAL A 135 -16.79 2.82 4.86
C VAL A 135 -17.78 2.26 3.81
N HIS A 136 -18.12 3.04 2.78
CA HIS A 136 -19.12 2.72 1.75
C HIS A 136 -20.55 2.40 2.28
N LEU A 137 -20.85 2.73 3.53
CA LEU A 137 -22.14 2.45 4.17
C LEU A 137 -22.93 3.73 4.52
N GLY A 138 -22.42 4.91 4.20
CA GLY A 138 -23.10 6.16 4.52
C GLY A 138 -24.21 6.50 3.53
N GLN A 139 -25.29 7.09 4.05
CA GLN A 139 -26.39 7.67 3.29
C GLN A 139 -26.92 8.94 4.00
N SER A 140 -26.03 9.90 4.24
CA SER A 140 -26.33 11.13 4.95
C SER A 140 -25.50 12.30 4.46
N ASP A 141 -26.11 13.49 4.47
CA ASP A 141 -25.40 14.77 4.44
C ASP A 141 -25.27 15.26 5.88
N THR A 142 -24.07 15.25 6.44
CA THR A 142 -23.82 15.59 7.83
C THR A 142 -23.12 16.94 7.95
N VAL A 143 -23.61 17.79 8.86
CA VAL A 143 -23.01 19.09 9.15
C VAL A 143 -22.33 19.03 10.51
N TYR A 144 -21.02 19.12 10.51
CA TYR A 144 -20.20 19.16 11.72
C TYR A 144 -20.07 20.61 12.22
N ALA A 145 -20.39 20.81 13.51
CA ALA A 145 -20.33 22.12 14.13
C ALA A 145 -18.88 22.64 14.23
N PRO A 146 -18.68 23.96 14.22
CA PRO A 146 -17.38 24.55 14.52
C PRO A 146 -16.85 24.13 15.90
N VAL A 147 -15.55 23.86 16.01
CA VAL A 147 -14.85 23.56 17.27
C VAL A 147 -13.99 24.73 17.74
N LYS A 148 -13.79 25.75 16.89
CA LYS A 148 -13.02 26.96 17.18
C LYS A 148 -13.84 28.20 16.81
N GLU A 149 -13.61 29.32 17.53
CA GLU A 149 -14.24 30.61 17.23
C GLU A 149 -13.85 31.08 15.82
N GLY A 150 -14.86 31.54 15.05
CA GLY A 150 -14.68 31.99 13.66
C GLY A 150 -14.70 30.89 12.61
N GLN A 151 -14.67 29.64 12.99
CA GLN A 151 -14.75 28.51 12.05
C GLN A 151 -16.18 28.35 11.50
N GLN A 152 -16.30 28.04 10.21
CA GLN A 152 -17.61 27.76 9.60
C GLN A 152 -18.04 26.30 9.84
N PRO A 153 -19.35 25.98 9.85
CA PRO A 153 -19.83 24.60 9.83
C PRO A 153 -19.25 23.84 8.62
N LEU A 154 -18.88 22.59 8.81
CA LEU A 154 -18.36 21.72 7.77
C LEU A 154 -19.42 20.74 7.31
N LYS A 155 -19.81 20.82 6.04
CA LYS A 155 -20.72 19.84 5.44
C LYS A 155 -19.92 18.73 4.79
N ILE A 156 -20.24 17.48 5.12
CA ILE A 156 -19.65 16.27 4.53
C ILE A 156 -20.78 15.42 3.94
N HIS A 157 -20.56 14.97 2.70
CA HIS A 157 -21.46 14.07 2.02
C HIS A 157 -21.03 12.61 2.27
N HIS A 158 -21.62 11.98 3.30
CA HIS A 158 -21.45 10.56 3.56
C HIS A 158 -22.41 9.76 2.65
N GLN A 159 -22.02 9.59 1.38
CA GLN A 159 -22.87 9.00 0.33
C GLN A 159 -22.30 7.69 -0.24
N GLY A 160 -21.50 6.97 0.55
CA GLY A 160 -20.86 5.73 0.12
C GLY A 160 -21.84 4.65 -0.33
N ARG A 161 -23.00 4.51 0.35
CA ARG A 161 -24.07 3.59 -0.06
C ARG A 161 -24.68 3.99 -1.40
N THR A 162 -24.91 5.30 -1.61
CA THR A 162 -25.44 5.83 -2.87
C THR A 162 -24.49 5.57 -4.03
N ASN A 163 -23.20 5.80 -3.80
CA ASN A 163 -22.14 5.54 -4.78
C ASN A 163 -22.06 4.05 -5.13
N MET A 164 -22.04 3.17 -4.12
CA MET A 164 -22.01 1.72 -4.34
C MET A 164 -23.26 1.21 -5.05
N GLN A 165 -24.43 1.79 -4.79
CA GLN A 165 -25.64 1.43 -5.53
C GLN A 165 -25.47 1.70 -7.03
N ALA A 166 -24.95 2.87 -7.41
CA ALA A 166 -24.73 3.19 -8.82
C ALA A 166 -23.69 2.25 -9.48
N VAL A 167 -22.64 1.86 -8.75
CA VAL A 167 -21.67 0.85 -9.21
C VAL A 167 -22.31 -0.51 -9.42
N LEU A 168 -23.16 -0.95 -8.49
CA LEU A 168 -23.87 -2.23 -8.61
C LEU A 168 -24.93 -2.19 -9.71
N ASP A 169 -25.69 -1.09 -9.86
CA ASP A 169 -26.67 -0.93 -10.92
C ASP A 169 -26.02 -1.06 -12.31
N TRP A 170 -24.86 -0.39 -12.49
CA TRP A 170 -24.06 -0.56 -13.70
C TRP A 170 -23.61 -2.02 -13.89
N THR A 171 -23.11 -2.64 -12.82
CA THR A 171 -22.61 -4.02 -12.84
C THR A 171 -23.73 -4.98 -13.27
N TYR A 172 -24.89 -4.87 -12.65
CA TYR A 172 -26.06 -5.74 -12.95
C TYR A 172 -26.58 -5.57 -14.37
N ALA A 173 -26.51 -4.36 -14.91
CA ALA A 173 -26.93 -4.07 -16.28
C ALA A 173 -25.96 -4.60 -17.33
N ASN A 174 -24.67 -4.70 -17.01
CA ASN A 174 -23.62 -4.98 -18.00
C ASN A 174 -22.99 -6.37 -17.86
N VAL A 175 -22.93 -6.96 -16.66
CA VAL A 175 -22.42 -8.31 -16.41
C VAL A 175 -23.60 -9.21 -16.06
N THR A 176 -24.13 -9.94 -17.05
CA THR A 176 -25.47 -10.55 -16.93
C THR A 176 -25.51 -11.96 -16.35
N ALA A 177 -24.44 -12.74 -16.48
CA ALA A 177 -24.45 -14.15 -16.07
C ALA A 177 -23.07 -14.64 -15.59
N PRO A 178 -22.48 -14.02 -14.56
CA PRO A 178 -21.24 -14.52 -14.01
C PRO A 178 -21.50 -15.86 -13.30
N GLU A 179 -20.57 -16.80 -13.45
CA GLU A 179 -20.60 -18.11 -12.76
C GLU A 179 -19.86 -18.07 -11.44
N LYS A 180 -18.76 -17.26 -11.40
CA LYS A 180 -17.90 -17.06 -10.23
C LYS A 180 -17.81 -15.58 -9.89
N ILE A 181 -18.11 -15.25 -8.65
CA ILE A 181 -18.06 -13.86 -8.16
C ILE A 181 -17.16 -13.81 -6.93
N PHE A 182 -16.25 -12.85 -6.93
CA PHE A 182 -15.41 -12.51 -5.78
C PHE A 182 -15.72 -11.09 -5.32
N VAL A 183 -16.31 -10.94 -4.14
CA VAL A 183 -16.61 -9.64 -3.54
C VAL A 183 -15.58 -9.35 -2.47
N THR A 184 -14.86 -8.25 -2.60
CA THR A 184 -13.77 -7.94 -1.68
C THR A 184 -13.55 -6.44 -1.53
N GLY A 185 -12.77 -6.07 -0.55
CA GLY A 185 -12.31 -4.71 -0.31
C GLY A 185 -11.27 -4.70 0.78
N SER A 186 -10.48 -3.63 0.83
CA SER A 186 -9.40 -3.47 1.79
C SER A 186 -9.74 -2.37 2.80
N SER A 187 -9.36 -2.55 4.09
CA SER A 187 -9.55 -1.52 5.13
C SER A 187 -11.02 -1.05 5.23
N ALA A 188 -11.29 0.23 5.02
CA ALA A 188 -12.66 0.78 4.98
C ALA A 188 -13.57 0.04 3.99
N GLY A 189 -13.03 -0.51 2.89
CA GLY A 189 -13.77 -1.31 1.91
C GLY A 189 -13.99 -2.76 2.34
N ALA A 190 -13.20 -3.28 3.28
CA ALA A 190 -13.39 -4.61 3.85
C ALA A 190 -14.64 -4.69 4.72
N ILE A 191 -14.90 -3.65 5.50
CA ILE A 191 -16.03 -3.57 6.45
C ILE A 191 -17.38 -3.88 5.78
N PRO A 192 -17.75 -3.25 4.66
CA PRO A 192 -19.04 -3.47 4.01
C PRO A 192 -19.08 -4.71 3.12
N SER A 193 -17.94 -5.36 2.86
CA SER A 193 -17.85 -6.42 1.86
C SER A 193 -18.82 -7.60 2.08
N PRO A 194 -19.10 -8.08 3.31
CA PRO A 194 -20.10 -9.14 3.53
C PRO A 194 -21.53 -8.67 3.21
N PHE A 195 -21.85 -7.41 3.49
CA PHE A 195 -23.14 -6.82 3.14
C PHE A 195 -23.33 -6.77 1.61
N TYR A 196 -22.34 -6.26 0.88
CA TYR A 196 -22.41 -6.21 -0.58
C TYR A 196 -22.33 -7.59 -1.24
N ALA A 197 -21.64 -8.55 -0.64
CA ALA A 197 -21.65 -9.95 -1.11
C ALA A 197 -23.06 -10.55 -1.05
N ALA A 198 -23.82 -10.25 0.00
CA ALA A 198 -25.22 -10.70 0.11
C ALA A 198 -26.10 -10.07 -0.99
N LEU A 199 -26.00 -8.76 -1.23
CA LEU A 199 -26.76 -8.07 -2.29
C LEU A 199 -26.39 -8.59 -3.68
N VAL A 200 -25.11 -8.83 -3.94
CA VAL A 200 -24.63 -9.41 -5.21
C VAL A 200 -25.17 -10.83 -5.40
N ALA A 201 -25.17 -11.66 -4.36
CA ALA A 201 -25.73 -13.01 -4.42
C ALA A 201 -27.25 -13.03 -4.64
N ASP A 202 -27.98 -12.08 -4.05
CA ASP A 202 -29.43 -11.94 -4.33
C ASP A 202 -29.70 -11.60 -5.81
N ASN A 203 -28.83 -10.81 -6.45
CA ASN A 203 -28.95 -10.48 -7.87
C ASN A 203 -28.49 -11.62 -8.81
N TYR A 204 -27.49 -12.41 -8.39
CA TYR A 204 -26.95 -13.53 -9.16
C TYR A 204 -27.15 -14.89 -8.45
N PRO A 205 -28.40 -15.36 -8.30
CA PRO A 205 -28.70 -16.52 -7.45
C PRO A 205 -28.13 -17.86 -7.96
N GLN A 206 -27.62 -17.89 -9.19
CA GLN A 206 -26.98 -19.07 -9.77
C GLN A 206 -25.45 -19.05 -9.68
N ALA A 207 -24.86 -17.89 -9.37
CA ALA A 207 -23.41 -17.75 -9.27
C ALA A 207 -22.88 -18.35 -7.96
N ASN A 208 -21.65 -18.86 -7.99
CA ASN A 208 -20.88 -19.13 -6.81
C ASN A 208 -20.24 -17.82 -6.33
N VAL A 209 -20.47 -17.45 -5.08
CA VAL A 209 -19.96 -16.21 -4.51
C VAL A 209 -18.99 -16.52 -3.38
N ALA A 210 -17.80 -15.93 -3.42
CA ALA A 210 -16.88 -15.86 -2.30
C ALA A 210 -16.65 -14.38 -1.92
N GLN A 211 -16.43 -14.15 -0.63
CA GLN A 211 -16.16 -12.82 -0.10
C GLN A 211 -14.88 -12.83 0.73
N LEU A 212 -14.09 -11.76 0.65
CA LEU A 212 -12.92 -11.55 1.51
C LEU A 212 -12.87 -10.09 1.97
N GLY A 213 -12.84 -9.89 3.28
CA GLY A 213 -12.49 -8.61 3.89
C GLY A 213 -10.98 -8.57 4.19
N ASP A 214 -10.29 -7.54 3.70
CA ASP A 214 -8.84 -7.38 3.87
C ASP A 214 -8.55 -6.29 4.91
N ALA A 215 -8.18 -6.71 6.12
CA ALA A 215 -7.72 -5.90 7.24
C ALA A 215 -8.79 -4.98 7.88
N ALA A 216 -9.88 -5.58 8.36
CA ALA A 216 -10.89 -4.86 9.14
C ALA A 216 -11.60 -5.71 10.22
N GLY A 217 -11.14 -6.94 10.47
CA GLY A 217 -11.77 -7.89 11.39
C GLY A 217 -11.64 -7.54 12.88
N GLY A 218 -10.74 -6.64 13.25
CA GLY A 218 -10.44 -6.31 14.66
C GLY A 218 -11.32 -5.24 15.29
N TYR A 219 -12.20 -4.59 14.54
CA TYR A 219 -13.08 -3.56 15.08
C TYR A 219 -14.16 -4.15 15.98
N ARG A 220 -13.95 -4.05 17.30
CA ARG A 220 -14.88 -4.46 18.33
C ARG A 220 -15.13 -3.29 19.29
N ARG A 221 -16.39 -2.87 19.40
CA ARG A 221 -16.76 -1.74 20.26
C ARG A 221 -16.83 -2.15 21.73
N LEU A 222 -16.47 -1.19 22.57
CA LEU A 222 -16.72 -1.24 23.99
C LEU A 222 -17.82 -0.24 24.36
N ASN A 223 -18.45 -0.43 25.51
CA ASN A 223 -19.43 0.52 26.04
C ASN A 223 -18.80 1.91 26.18
N GLY A 224 -19.46 2.92 25.61
CA GLY A 224 -19.00 4.32 25.65
C GLY A 224 -18.09 4.74 24.49
N SER A 225 -17.73 3.83 23.58
CA SER A 225 -17.00 4.20 22.36
C SER A 225 -17.86 5.02 21.37
N THR A 226 -17.23 5.78 20.51
CA THR A 226 -17.91 6.58 19.46
C THR A 226 -18.66 5.67 18.46
N ARG A 227 -19.66 6.25 17.80
CA ARG A 227 -20.53 5.55 16.86
C ARG A 227 -20.52 6.24 15.49
N PRO A 228 -19.53 5.94 14.66
CA PRO A 228 -19.42 6.53 13.32
C PRO A 228 -20.67 6.30 12.44
N ASP A 229 -21.25 5.10 12.53
CA ASP A 229 -22.47 4.69 11.80
C ASP A 229 -23.69 5.60 12.03
N GLU A 230 -23.78 6.29 13.17
CA GLU A 230 -24.82 7.28 13.43
C GLU A 230 -24.63 8.54 12.58
N GLN A 231 -23.40 9.02 12.45
CA GLN A 231 -23.06 10.20 11.65
C GLN A 231 -23.22 9.93 10.15
N TRP A 232 -22.93 8.71 9.72
CA TRP A 232 -23.02 8.27 8.32
C TRP A 232 -24.45 7.96 7.86
N GLY A 233 -25.40 7.81 8.81
CA GLY A 233 -26.78 7.46 8.48
C GLY A 233 -26.94 6.02 7.98
N THR A 234 -26.05 5.11 8.34
CA THR A 234 -26.08 3.69 7.92
C THR A 234 -27.41 3.01 8.27
N PHE A 235 -27.99 3.34 9.43
CA PHE A 235 -29.26 2.77 9.86
C PHE A 235 -30.50 3.39 9.22
N ASN A 236 -30.36 4.38 8.33
CA ASN A 236 -31.47 4.92 7.55
C ASN A 236 -32.02 3.89 6.55
N TYR A 237 -31.18 2.95 6.12
CA TYR A 237 -31.56 1.97 5.09
C TYR A 237 -31.25 0.51 5.45
N ILE A 238 -30.17 0.21 6.19
CA ILE A 238 -29.64 -1.17 6.31
C ILE A 238 -30.67 -2.16 6.83
N LYS A 239 -31.58 -1.73 7.70
CA LYS A 239 -32.70 -2.52 8.20
C LYS A 239 -33.76 -2.87 7.17
N ASN A 240 -33.79 -2.18 6.04
CA ASN A 240 -34.72 -2.44 4.95
C ASN A 240 -34.13 -3.47 3.95
N GLU A 241 -32.87 -3.81 4.10
CA GLU A 241 -32.21 -4.80 3.26
C GLU A 241 -32.49 -6.21 3.82
N LYS A 242 -32.83 -7.12 2.94
CA LYS A 242 -33.20 -8.49 3.28
C LYS A 242 -32.06 -9.22 4.01
N GLY A 243 -32.38 -9.78 5.18
CA GLY A 243 -31.45 -10.50 6.07
C GLY A 243 -30.70 -9.59 7.05
N PHE A 244 -30.89 -8.27 6.97
CA PHE A 244 -30.27 -7.29 7.85
C PHE A 244 -31.30 -6.56 8.75
N GLU A 245 -32.56 -6.99 8.73
CA GLU A 245 -33.68 -6.37 9.45
C GLU A 245 -33.49 -6.36 10.97
N ASP A 246 -32.82 -7.40 11.51
CA ASP A 246 -32.59 -7.58 12.94
C ASP A 246 -31.37 -6.81 13.46
N LEU A 247 -30.65 -6.07 12.61
CA LEU A 247 -29.52 -5.26 13.06
C LEU A 247 -30.00 -4.13 13.97
N ASP A 248 -29.49 -4.13 15.19
CA ASP A 248 -29.78 -3.07 16.16
C ASP A 248 -28.63 -2.06 16.23
N ALA A 249 -28.98 -0.79 16.01
CA ALA A 249 -28.01 0.30 16.01
C ALA A 249 -27.21 0.40 17.32
N LYS A 250 -27.83 0.14 18.49
CA LYS A 250 -27.16 0.27 19.79
C LYS A 250 -26.10 -0.81 20.05
N SER A 251 -26.33 -2.01 19.53
CA SER A 251 -25.44 -3.17 19.69
C SER A 251 -24.63 -3.47 18.45
N PHE A 252 -24.66 -2.61 17.44
CA PHE A 252 -24.01 -2.86 16.17
C PHE A 252 -22.47 -2.82 16.29
N ASN A 253 -21.86 -3.86 15.78
CA ASN A 253 -20.44 -3.99 15.45
C ASN A 253 -20.33 -4.58 14.05
N TYR A 254 -19.18 -4.45 13.41
CA TYR A 254 -19.02 -4.84 11.99
C TYR A 254 -19.11 -6.35 11.78
N GLU A 255 -18.72 -7.18 12.76
CA GLU A 255 -18.88 -8.64 12.70
C GLU A 255 -20.34 -9.07 12.49
N LYS A 256 -21.31 -8.24 12.88
CA LYS A 256 -22.74 -8.51 12.67
C LYS A 256 -23.17 -8.45 11.21
N LEU A 257 -22.42 -7.74 10.37
CA LEU A 257 -22.63 -7.79 8.92
C LEU A 257 -22.32 -9.20 8.39
N TYR A 258 -21.22 -9.81 8.85
CA TYR A 258 -20.90 -11.21 8.54
C TYR A 258 -21.95 -12.17 9.07
N VAL A 259 -22.34 -12.00 10.33
CA VAL A 259 -23.37 -12.87 10.96
C VAL A 259 -24.68 -12.82 10.18
N ALA A 260 -25.14 -11.65 9.79
CA ALA A 260 -26.37 -11.45 9.03
C ALA A 260 -26.26 -12.06 7.63
N ALA A 261 -25.23 -11.66 6.88
CA ALA A 261 -24.99 -12.13 5.52
C ALA A 261 -24.79 -13.65 5.45
N ALA A 262 -23.99 -14.23 6.34
CA ALA A 262 -23.68 -15.66 6.34
C ALA A 262 -24.90 -16.54 6.70
N LYS A 263 -25.77 -16.06 7.58
CA LYS A 263 -27.05 -16.75 7.88
C LYS A 263 -27.98 -16.72 6.68
N GLN A 264 -28.08 -15.59 5.97
CA GLN A 264 -28.94 -15.46 4.81
C GLN A 264 -28.43 -16.25 3.61
N HIS A 265 -27.12 -16.28 3.40
CA HIS A 265 -26.46 -16.89 2.26
C HIS A 265 -25.49 -18.00 2.69
N PRO A 266 -25.97 -19.17 3.13
CA PRO A 266 -25.11 -20.26 3.61
C PRO A 266 -24.22 -20.89 2.52
N LYS A 267 -24.43 -20.52 1.25
CA LYS A 267 -23.61 -20.98 0.12
C LYS A 267 -22.44 -20.04 -0.18
N ILE A 268 -22.48 -18.80 0.28
CA ILE A 268 -21.34 -17.87 0.15
C ILE A 268 -20.23 -18.34 1.10
N LEU A 269 -19.02 -18.39 0.63
CA LEU A 269 -17.85 -18.57 1.48
C LEU A 269 -17.34 -17.18 1.90
N PHE A 270 -17.58 -16.83 3.17
CA PHE A 270 -17.11 -15.57 3.76
C PHE A 270 -15.73 -15.74 4.36
N ALA A 271 -14.91 -14.68 4.28
CA ALA A 271 -13.57 -14.74 4.80
C ALA A 271 -13.04 -13.37 5.26
N GLU A 272 -12.08 -13.38 6.19
CA GLU A 272 -11.29 -12.22 6.60
C GLU A 272 -9.79 -12.54 6.60
N TYR A 273 -9.00 -11.57 6.15
CA TYR A 273 -7.56 -11.50 6.35
C TYR A 273 -7.23 -10.34 7.27
N ASP A 274 -6.42 -10.57 8.28
CA ASP A 274 -5.92 -9.55 9.21
C ASP A 274 -4.49 -9.84 9.63
N ALA A 275 -3.74 -8.78 9.99
CA ALA A 275 -2.51 -8.94 10.75
C ALA A 275 -2.82 -8.81 12.26
N ALA A 276 -2.20 -9.65 13.07
CA ALA A 276 -2.47 -9.79 14.50
C ALA A 276 -2.28 -8.48 15.30
N GLU A 277 -1.37 -7.63 14.84
CA GLU A 277 -0.97 -6.38 15.46
C GLU A 277 -1.30 -5.16 14.59
N ASP A 278 -2.16 -5.29 13.57
CA ASP A 278 -2.49 -4.24 12.60
C ASP A 278 -2.62 -2.87 13.26
N ALA A 279 -1.67 -2.05 12.96
CA ALA A 279 -1.47 -0.79 13.64
C ALA A 279 -2.48 0.29 13.19
N VAL A 280 -2.99 0.19 11.95
CA VAL A 280 -4.03 1.10 11.45
C VAL A 280 -5.36 0.80 12.14
N GLN A 281 -5.73 -0.47 12.30
CA GLN A 281 -6.93 -0.83 13.06
C GLN A 281 -6.82 -0.37 14.52
N LYS A 282 -5.66 -0.57 15.19
CA LYS A 282 -5.42 -0.06 16.55
C LYS A 282 -5.59 1.46 16.63
N ARG A 283 -5.06 2.20 15.65
CA ARG A 283 -5.22 3.66 15.57
C ARG A 283 -6.69 4.08 15.47
N PHE A 284 -7.47 3.46 14.59
CA PHE A 284 -8.90 3.78 14.45
C PHE A 284 -9.71 3.39 15.70
N LEU A 285 -9.33 2.31 16.38
CA LEU A 285 -9.91 1.95 17.68
C LEU A 285 -9.61 3.03 18.73
N ALA A 286 -8.37 3.51 18.80
CA ALA A 286 -7.97 4.60 19.70
C ALA A 286 -8.70 5.92 19.38
N MET A 287 -8.86 6.29 18.09
CA MET A 287 -9.70 7.41 17.66
C MET A 287 -11.17 7.25 18.09
N GLY A 288 -11.64 6.02 18.19
CA GLY A 288 -12.95 5.64 18.71
C GLY A 288 -13.04 5.61 20.24
N GLY A 289 -11.95 5.91 20.96
CA GLY A 289 -11.88 5.89 22.43
C GLY A 289 -11.54 4.51 23.02
N ILE A 290 -10.98 3.59 22.22
CA ILE A 290 -10.58 2.24 22.66
C ILE A 290 -9.06 2.14 22.58
N GLU A 291 -8.38 2.47 23.68
CA GLU A 291 -6.92 2.46 23.78
C GLU A 291 -6.36 1.12 24.26
N ASN A 292 -5.09 0.85 23.99
CA ASN A 292 -4.32 -0.30 24.49
C ASN A 292 -4.92 -1.67 24.15
N VAL A 293 -5.48 -1.81 22.95
CA VAL A 293 -6.12 -3.06 22.48
C VAL A 293 -5.06 -4.07 22.07
N GLN A 294 -5.20 -5.30 22.59
CA GLN A 294 -4.59 -6.47 21.97
C GLN A 294 -5.46 -6.87 20.78
N LEU A 295 -5.10 -6.42 19.59
CA LEU A 295 -5.94 -6.55 18.41
C LEU A 295 -6.29 -8.00 18.09
N ILE A 296 -5.33 -8.92 18.27
CA ILE A 296 -5.55 -10.36 18.05
C ILE A 296 -6.68 -10.94 18.92
N ASP A 297 -6.89 -10.42 20.14
CA ASP A 297 -7.98 -10.87 21.00
C ASP A 297 -9.33 -10.38 20.46
N SER A 298 -9.39 -9.16 19.94
CA SER A 298 -10.58 -8.62 19.25
C SER A 298 -10.91 -9.42 17.99
N LEU A 299 -9.89 -9.71 17.15
CA LEU A 299 -10.02 -10.56 15.96
C LEU A 299 -10.62 -11.93 16.32
N LYS A 300 -9.98 -12.64 17.26
CA LYS A 300 -10.44 -13.96 17.70
C LYS A 300 -11.87 -13.92 18.26
N ALA A 301 -12.21 -12.89 19.04
CA ALA A 301 -13.56 -12.74 19.59
C ALA A 301 -14.62 -12.53 18.49
N ASN A 302 -14.33 -11.66 17.49
CA ASN A 302 -15.22 -11.44 16.35
C ASN A 302 -15.37 -12.71 15.50
N HIS A 303 -14.29 -13.43 15.20
CA HIS A 303 -14.32 -14.69 14.45
C HIS A 303 -15.14 -15.77 15.19
N ILE A 304 -15.04 -15.85 16.53
CA ILE A 304 -15.86 -16.77 17.35
C ILE A 304 -17.34 -16.41 17.21
N ASP A 305 -17.71 -15.13 17.34
CA ASP A 305 -19.09 -14.68 17.22
C ASP A 305 -19.68 -15.00 15.83
N ILE A 306 -18.89 -14.84 14.76
CA ILE A 306 -19.30 -15.20 13.40
C ILE A 306 -19.45 -16.72 13.25
N LEU A 307 -18.47 -17.51 13.67
CA LEU A 307 -18.46 -18.98 13.54
C LEU A 307 -19.57 -19.66 14.38
N GLN A 308 -19.95 -19.08 15.53
CA GLN A 308 -21.09 -19.55 16.31
C GLN A 308 -22.41 -19.35 15.59
N ALA A 309 -22.47 -18.34 14.71
CA ALA A 309 -23.68 -17.99 13.97
C ALA A 309 -23.78 -18.73 12.62
N ALA A 310 -22.65 -19.00 11.96
CA ALA A 310 -22.60 -19.61 10.63
C ALA A 310 -21.26 -20.33 10.37
N ALA A 311 -21.31 -21.52 9.77
CA ALA A 311 -20.13 -22.36 9.52
C ALA A 311 -19.36 -21.98 8.23
N ASN A 312 -19.93 -21.10 7.40
CA ASN A 312 -19.39 -20.70 6.10
C ASN A 312 -18.45 -19.47 6.18
N PHE A 313 -17.68 -19.40 7.25
CA PHE A 313 -16.67 -18.34 7.47
C PHE A 313 -15.28 -18.94 7.62
N ARG A 314 -14.28 -18.25 7.10
CA ARG A 314 -12.86 -18.57 7.23
C ARG A 314 -12.07 -17.33 7.61
N SER A 315 -10.95 -17.54 8.31
CA SER A 315 -10.08 -16.45 8.73
C SER A 315 -8.62 -16.76 8.45
N PHE A 316 -7.87 -15.73 8.08
CA PHE A 316 -6.43 -15.77 7.97
C PHE A 316 -5.84 -14.66 8.85
N ILE A 317 -5.21 -15.01 9.97
CA ILE A 317 -4.52 -14.06 10.84
C ILE A 317 -3.02 -14.22 10.60
N ALA A 318 -2.41 -13.25 9.93
CA ALA A 318 -0.97 -13.15 9.77
C ALA A 318 -0.31 -12.55 11.02
N GLY A 319 0.99 -12.76 11.20
CA GLY A 319 1.77 -12.07 12.23
C GLY A 319 2.07 -10.63 11.84
N GLY A 320 2.37 -9.78 12.83
CA GLY A 320 2.88 -8.42 12.65
C GLY A 320 1.84 -7.32 12.52
N GLU A 321 2.31 -6.14 12.09
CA GLU A 321 1.59 -4.86 12.16
C GLU A 321 1.05 -4.39 10.81
N SER A 322 1.25 -5.16 9.73
CA SER A 322 0.93 -4.75 8.36
C SER A 322 -0.56 -4.48 8.19
N HIS A 323 -0.92 -3.41 7.49
CA HIS A 323 -2.30 -3.09 7.16
C HIS A 323 -2.58 -3.36 5.70
N THR A 324 -3.58 -4.21 5.42
CA THR A 324 -3.98 -4.72 4.11
C THR A 324 -2.90 -5.53 3.39
N VAL A 325 -3.33 -6.41 2.50
CA VAL A 325 -2.42 -7.25 1.69
C VAL A 325 -2.82 -7.32 0.23
N LEU A 326 -4.12 -7.20 -0.10
CA LEU A 326 -4.60 -7.50 -1.45
C LEU A 326 -4.02 -6.61 -2.53
N LEU A 327 -3.84 -5.31 -2.27
CA LEU A 327 -3.25 -4.36 -3.23
C LEU A 327 -1.80 -4.03 -2.91
N ARG A 328 -1.06 -4.99 -2.35
CA ARG A 328 0.35 -4.83 -2.01
C ARG A 328 1.20 -5.92 -2.65
N PRO A 329 2.49 -5.65 -2.91
CA PRO A 329 3.42 -6.69 -3.35
C PRO A 329 3.51 -7.87 -2.38
N GLU A 330 3.30 -7.62 -1.08
CA GLU A 330 3.28 -8.60 0.00
C GLU A 330 2.22 -9.70 -0.18
N PHE A 331 1.20 -9.47 -1.00
CA PHE A 331 0.23 -10.50 -1.38
C PHE A 331 0.89 -11.77 -1.92
N TYR A 332 2.01 -11.63 -2.63
CA TYR A 332 2.75 -12.75 -3.18
C TYR A 332 3.81 -13.32 -2.23
N ALA A 333 4.12 -12.63 -1.15
CA ALA A 333 5.22 -12.96 -0.25
C ALA A 333 4.78 -13.37 1.17
N TYR A 334 3.64 -12.89 1.63
CA TYR A 334 3.17 -13.16 2.99
C TYR A 334 2.59 -14.56 3.15
N GLY A 335 2.72 -15.08 4.36
CA GLY A 335 2.12 -16.32 4.80
C GLY A 335 2.08 -16.40 6.32
N ALA A 336 1.37 -17.38 6.84
CA ALA A 336 1.33 -17.72 8.25
C ALA A 336 1.14 -19.23 8.38
N ASP A 337 1.78 -19.84 9.37
CA ASP A 337 1.67 -21.26 9.67
C ASP A 337 1.90 -22.17 8.42
N GLY A 338 2.88 -21.81 7.57
CA GLY A 338 3.19 -22.52 6.33
C GLY A 338 2.19 -22.33 5.18
N VAL A 339 1.18 -21.46 5.34
CA VAL A 339 0.17 -21.19 4.32
C VAL A 339 0.41 -19.81 3.69
N SER A 340 0.58 -19.78 2.37
CA SER A 340 0.69 -18.54 1.61
C SER A 340 -0.66 -17.85 1.49
N ILE A 341 -0.72 -16.54 1.76
CA ILE A 341 -1.95 -15.76 1.56
C ILE A 341 -2.42 -15.80 0.10
N ARG A 342 -1.50 -15.72 -0.87
CA ARG A 342 -1.83 -15.83 -2.29
C ARG A 342 -2.54 -17.16 -2.61
N ASN A 343 -2.01 -18.29 -2.15
CA ASN A 343 -2.62 -19.60 -2.39
C ASN A 343 -3.96 -19.72 -1.67
N TRP A 344 -4.02 -19.27 -0.43
CA TRP A 344 -5.26 -19.26 0.35
C TRP A 344 -6.38 -18.45 -0.32
N VAL A 345 -6.06 -17.25 -0.84
CA VAL A 345 -7.01 -16.39 -1.58
C VAL A 345 -7.38 -17.02 -2.92
N LYS A 346 -6.42 -17.66 -3.61
CA LYS A 346 -6.69 -18.39 -4.85
C LYS A 346 -7.70 -19.53 -4.61
N ASP A 347 -7.47 -20.34 -3.58
CA ASP A 347 -8.33 -21.47 -3.25
C ASP A 347 -9.74 -20.97 -2.85
N LEU A 348 -9.81 -19.89 -2.05
CA LEU A 348 -11.06 -19.19 -1.73
C LEU A 348 -11.83 -18.75 -2.99
N ALA A 349 -11.14 -18.12 -3.95
CA ALA A 349 -11.74 -17.63 -5.21
C ALA A 349 -12.12 -18.77 -6.17
N GLN A 350 -11.55 -19.95 -6.00
CA GLN A 350 -11.86 -21.17 -6.76
C GLN A 350 -12.93 -22.03 -6.08
N PHE A 351 -13.35 -21.67 -4.86
CA PHE A 351 -14.29 -22.41 -4.01
C PHE A 351 -13.74 -23.77 -3.57
N ASP A 352 -12.42 -23.88 -3.49
CA ASP A 352 -11.75 -25.04 -2.91
C ASP A 352 -11.87 -25.04 -1.37
N ASP A 353 -11.52 -26.14 -0.74
CA ASP A 353 -11.57 -26.21 0.74
C ASP A 353 -10.47 -25.34 1.36
N VAL A 354 -10.90 -24.36 2.13
CA VAL A 354 -10.04 -23.36 2.77
C VAL A 354 -10.13 -23.50 4.28
N SER A 355 -8.99 -23.64 4.94
CA SER A 355 -8.88 -23.73 6.40
C SER A 355 -8.66 -22.37 7.05
N ASN A 356 -9.02 -22.26 8.35
CA ASN A 356 -8.61 -21.12 9.15
C ASN A 356 -7.09 -21.18 9.39
N VAL A 357 -6.43 -20.02 9.26
CA VAL A 357 -4.98 -19.87 9.48
C VAL A 357 -4.77 -18.85 10.60
N THR A 358 -3.88 -19.15 11.52
CA THR A 358 -3.49 -18.21 12.59
C THR A 358 -1.98 -18.31 12.79
N CYS A 359 -1.32 -17.16 12.81
CA CYS A 359 0.10 -17.05 13.08
C CYS A 359 0.49 -17.73 14.40
N GLN A 360 1.62 -18.41 14.43
CA GLN A 360 2.23 -18.94 15.65
C GLN A 360 3.05 -17.87 16.38
N ALA A 361 3.86 -17.11 15.64
CA ALA A 361 4.54 -15.92 16.11
C ALA A 361 3.74 -14.69 15.67
N CYS A 362 2.78 -14.26 16.49
CA CYS A 362 1.84 -13.20 16.15
C CYS A 362 2.31 -11.80 16.58
N SER A 363 3.42 -11.70 17.31
CA SER A 363 3.97 -10.42 17.77
C SER A 363 4.41 -9.53 16.60
N SER A 364 4.79 -8.30 16.90
CA SER A 364 5.21 -7.25 15.94
C SER A 364 6.36 -7.64 15.00
N ASP A 365 6.95 -8.82 15.16
CA ASP A 365 7.96 -9.37 14.28
C ASP A 365 7.33 -9.92 12.99
N THR A 366 6.73 -9.04 12.19
CA THR A 366 6.20 -9.32 10.85
C THR A 366 7.18 -10.10 10.00
N TYR A 367 8.46 -9.92 10.28
CA TYR A 367 9.55 -10.53 9.55
C TYR A 367 9.94 -11.93 10.02
N ALA A 368 9.49 -12.37 11.18
CA ALA A 368 9.65 -13.78 11.58
C ALA A 368 8.92 -14.73 10.61
N GLY A 369 7.74 -14.32 10.12
CA GLY A 369 7.03 -15.04 9.04
C GLY A 369 7.79 -15.02 7.71
N TYR A 370 8.50 -13.96 7.39
CA TYR A 370 9.37 -13.91 6.21
C TYR A 370 10.54 -14.91 6.31
N ALA A 371 11.16 -15.06 7.48
CA ALA A 371 12.28 -15.95 7.67
C ALA A 371 11.86 -17.42 7.65
N ALA A 372 10.66 -17.74 8.17
CA ALA A 372 10.16 -19.12 8.23
C ALA A 372 9.75 -19.68 6.86
N ASP A 373 9.46 -18.84 5.88
CA ASP A 373 8.86 -19.24 4.60
C ASP A 373 9.75 -18.96 3.40
N ALA A 374 10.93 -19.63 3.38
CA ALA A 374 11.87 -19.59 2.25
C ALA A 374 11.23 -20.01 0.91
N THR A 375 10.07 -20.70 0.94
CA THR A 375 9.34 -21.15 -0.26
C THR A 375 8.76 -19.99 -1.07
N PHE A 376 8.55 -18.81 -0.47
CA PHE A 376 8.05 -17.62 -1.18
C PHE A 376 9.16 -16.72 -1.76
N MET A 377 10.41 -17.05 -1.52
CA MET A 377 11.58 -16.25 -1.96
C MET A 377 11.62 -15.93 -3.47
N PRO A 378 11.30 -16.84 -4.38
CA PRO A 378 11.40 -16.57 -5.81
C PRO A 378 10.32 -15.69 -6.38
N LEU A 379 9.24 -15.41 -5.65
CA LEU A 379 8.04 -14.73 -6.17
C LEU A 379 8.26 -13.28 -6.57
N TRP A 380 9.20 -12.59 -5.93
CA TRP A 380 9.55 -11.21 -6.29
C TRP A 380 10.08 -11.09 -7.73
N GLN A 381 10.64 -12.16 -8.31
CA GLN A 381 11.11 -12.19 -9.70
C GLN A 381 9.97 -12.05 -10.72
N THR A 382 8.73 -12.29 -10.30
CA THR A 382 7.53 -12.18 -11.14
C THR A 382 6.78 -10.87 -10.95
N TRP A 383 7.26 -9.97 -10.08
CA TRP A 383 6.63 -8.68 -9.84
C TRP A 383 6.87 -7.68 -10.99
N GLN A 384 6.00 -6.70 -11.14
CA GLN A 384 6.16 -5.59 -12.08
C GLN A 384 7.40 -4.75 -11.78
N SER A 385 7.83 -4.72 -10.54
CA SER A 385 9.06 -4.08 -10.09
C SER A 385 10.35 -4.79 -10.52
N LYS A 386 10.30 -5.75 -11.46
CA LYS A 386 11.51 -6.33 -12.06
C LYS A 386 12.49 -5.29 -12.58
N GLU A 387 11.97 -4.18 -13.08
CA GLU A 387 12.79 -3.07 -13.56
C GLU A 387 13.59 -2.41 -12.45
N GLN A 388 13.09 -2.44 -11.20
CA GLN A 388 13.79 -1.90 -10.03
C GLN A 388 14.75 -2.89 -9.38
N TYR A 389 14.62 -4.17 -9.68
CA TYR A 389 15.53 -5.18 -9.12
C TYR A 389 16.91 -5.09 -9.73
N VAL A 390 17.89 -5.04 -8.85
CA VAL A 390 19.31 -5.11 -9.22
C VAL A 390 19.90 -6.41 -8.71
N LYS A 391 20.48 -7.21 -9.62
CA LYS A 391 21.25 -8.38 -9.23
C LYS A 391 22.46 -7.91 -8.41
N PRO A 392 22.75 -8.54 -7.24
CA PRO A 392 23.85 -8.10 -6.40
C PRO A 392 25.19 -8.29 -7.11
N PHE A 393 26.11 -7.40 -6.84
CA PHE A 393 27.46 -7.46 -7.41
C PHE A 393 28.51 -6.97 -6.43
N LYS A 394 29.73 -7.48 -6.61
CA LYS A 394 30.91 -7.07 -5.86
C LYS A 394 31.41 -5.74 -6.41
N ILE A 395 31.58 -4.74 -5.55
CA ILE A 395 32.20 -3.46 -5.90
C ILE A 395 33.69 -3.49 -5.59
N PHE A 396 34.05 -3.82 -4.35
CA PHE A 396 35.41 -4.00 -3.87
C PHE A 396 35.56 -5.39 -3.22
N ASP A 397 36.73 -5.80 -2.88
CA ASP A 397 36.96 -7.14 -2.30
C ASP A 397 36.15 -7.37 -1.01
N ASN A 398 35.81 -6.31 -0.29
CA ASN A 398 35.06 -6.33 0.95
C ASN A 398 33.74 -5.55 0.88
N VAL A 399 33.30 -5.03 -0.29
CA VAL A 399 32.09 -4.23 -0.41
C VAL A 399 31.23 -4.71 -1.58
N TYR A 400 29.95 -4.91 -1.32
CA TYR A 400 29.00 -5.43 -2.27
C TYR A 400 27.76 -4.52 -2.36
N TYR A 401 27.20 -4.39 -3.56
CA TYR A 401 25.89 -3.77 -3.78
C TYR A 401 24.80 -4.80 -3.58
N VAL A 402 23.83 -4.50 -2.72
CA VAL A 402 22.69 -5.38 -2.43
C VAL A 402 21.34 -4.66 -2.54
N GLY A 403 21.34 -3.39 -2.96
CA GLY A 403 20.19 -2.50 -3.09
C GLY A 403 19.33 -2.76 -4.33
N ILE A 404 18.51 -1.77 -4.68
CA ILE A 404 17.66 -1.71 -5.87
C ILE A 404 18.10 -0.54 -6.78
N ASP A 405 17.46 -0.35 -7.93
CA ASP A 405 17.88 0.62 -8.94
C ASP A 405 17.99 2.07 -8.44
N TRP A 406 17.16 2.48 -7.48
CA TRP A 406 17.15 3.86 -6.97
C TRP A 406 17.61 3.99 -5.51
N VAL A 407 17.35 3.01 -4.63
CA VAL A 407 17.85 3.01 -3.24
C VAL A 407 19.03 2.06 -3.13
N ALA A 408 20.17 2.59 -2.76
CA ALA A 408 21.36 1.77 -2.53
C ALA A 408 21.31 1.11 -1.14
N ALA A 409 21.80 -0.10 -1.08
CA ALA A 409 22.21 -0.78 0.15
C ALA A 409 23.56 -1.43 -0.08
N TYR A 410 24.48 -1.28 0.85
CA TYR A 410 25.83 -1.81 0.75
C TYR A 410 26.11 -2.81 1.86
N LEU A 411 26.66 -3.96 1.48
CA LEU A 411 27.10 -4.98 2.41
C LEU A 411 28.63 -4.92 2.52
N ILE A 412 29.14 -4.79 3.73
CA ILE A 412 30.58 -4.74 4.03
C ILE A 412 30.96 -6.02 4.75
N GLU A 413 31.87 -6.78 4.12
CA GLU A 413 32.48 -7.98 4.70
C GLU A 413 33.62 -7.58 5.61
N THR A 414 33.65 -8.15 6.83
CA THR A 414 34.68 -7.94 7.81
C THR A 414 35.21 -9.30 8.34
N SER A 415 36.26 -9.30 9.10
CA SER A 415 36.81 -10.54 9.70
C SER A 415 35.88 -11.16 10.79
N GLU A 416 34.85 -10.45 11.26
CA GLU A 416 33.98 -10.91 12.35
C GLU A 416 32.47 -10.87 11.99
N GLY A 417 32.14 -10.76 10.70
CA GLY A 417 30.77 -10.74 10.20
C GLY A 417 30.54 -9.62 9.21
N LEU A 418 29.28 -9.21 9.09
CA LEU A 418 28.83 -8.29 8.06
C LEU A 418 28.27 -6.99 8.67
N ILE A 419 28.50 -5.86 7.98
CA ILE A 419 27.83 -4.60 8.26
C ILE A 419 26.98 -4.26 7.04
N LEU A 420 25.71 -3.94 7.27
CA LEU A 420 24.78 -3.48 6.25
C LEU A 420 24.58 -1.97 6.38
N ILE A 421 24.77 -1.23 5.28
CA ILE A 421 24.42 0.18 5.19
C ILE A 421 23.09 0.29 4.45
N ASP A 422 22.07 0.82 5.11
CA ASP A 422 20.67 0.87 4.72
C ASP A 422 20.02 -0.52 4.49
N SER A 423 18.73 -0.62 4.69
CA SER A 423 18.04 -1.91 4.76
C SER A 423 16.83 -2.01 3.84
N LEU A 424 16.66 -1.05 2.94
CA LEU A 424 15.51 -0.96 2.04
C LEU A 424 14.17 -0.92 2.81
N TYR A 425 13.07 -1.32 2.18
CA TYR A 425 11.74 -1.17 2.76
C TYR A 425 10.74 -2.20 2.23
N GLY A 426 9.70 -2.45 3.01
CA GLY A 426 8.53 -3.25 2.63
C GLY A 426 8.91 -4.55 1.95
N SER A 427 8.36 -4.77 0.77
CA SER A 427 8.61 -5.96 -0.05
C SER A 427 10.05 -6.12 -0.55
N TRP A 428 10.84 -5.04 -0.56
CA TRP A 428 12.24 -5.05 -1.00
C TRP A 428 13.21 -5.64 0.03
N VAL A 429 12.79 -5.80 1.28
CA VAL A 429 13.58 -6.49 2.31
C VAL A 429 13.89 -7.93 1.91
N ARG A 430 12.94 -8.62 1.26
CA ARG A 430 13.17 -9.98 0.75
C ARG A 430 14.21 -10.06 -0.35
N PRO A 431 14.11 -9.28 -1.44
CA PRO A 431 15.18 -9.17 -2.42
C PRO A 431 16.54 -8.83 -1.82
N LEU A 432 16.60 -7.95 -0.82
CA LEU A 432 17.85 -7.63 -0.10
C LEU A 432 18.44 -8.87 0.56
N ILE A 433 17.65 -9.64 1.31
CA ILE A 433 18.06 -10.88 1.96
C ILE A 433 18.55 -11.88 0.91
N ASN A 434 17.79 -12.05 -0.17
CA ASN A 434 18.15 -12.94 -1.27
C ASN A 434 19.44 -12.48 -1.98
N ASN A 435 19.67 -11.18 -2.12
CA ASN A 435 20.90 -10.62 -2.66
C ASN A 435 22.11 -10.97 -1.80
N ILE A 436 21.98 -10.87 -0.47
CA ILE A 436 23.03 -11.28 0.49
C ILE A 436 23.33 -12.77 0.30
N GLN A 437 22.32 -13.62 0.22
CA GLN A 437 22.48 -15.07 0.04
C GLN A 437 23.08 -15.44 -1.33
N GLN A 438 22.70 -14.74 -2.42
CA GLN A 438 23.29 -14.95 -3.75
C GLN A 438 24.79 -14.65 -3.80
N LEU A 439 25.27 -13.75 -2.95
CA LEU A 439 26.69 -13.47 -2.80
C LEU A 439 27.43 -14.54 -1.97
N GLY A 440 26.71 -15.50 -1.40
CA GLY A 440 27.26 -16.57 -0.58
C GLY A 440 27.33 -16.27 0.91
N PHE A 441 26.74 -15.17 1.36
CA PHE A 441 26.71 -14.79 2.77
C PHE A 441 25.44 -15.27 3.48
N ASP A 442 25.54 -15.50 4.78
CA ASP A 442 24.38 -15.72 5.64
C ASP A 442 23.86 -14.38 6.19
N PRO A 443 22.59 -14.02 5.98
CA PRO A 443 22.00 -12.82 6.60
C PRO A 443 22.12 -12.78 8.13
N ALA A 444 22.25 -13.93 8.80
CA ALA A 444 22.50 -14.02 10.24
C ALA A 444 23.89 -13.49 10.66
N ASP A 445 24.81 -13.34 9.71
CA ASP A 445 26.11 -12.74 9.96
C ASP A 445 26.10 -11.21 9.93
N VAL A 446 24.99 -10.57 9.58
CA VAL A 446 24.83 -9.12 9.71
C VAL A 446 24.77 -8.75 11.19
N LYS A 447 25.84 -8.11 11.68
CA LYS A 447 25.96 -7.70 13.09
C LYS A 447 25.51 -6.27 13.34
N TYR A 448 25.65 -5.40 12.34
CA TYR A 448 25.19 -4.01 12.39
C TYR A 448 24.41 -3.66 11.13
N VAL A 449 23.33 -2.90 11.31
CA VAL A 449 22.66 -2.14 10.26
C VAL A 449 22.83 -0.66 10.59
N ILE A 450 23.55 0.07 9.75
CA ILE A 450 23.77 1.50 9.89
C ILE A 450 22.83 2.19 8.90
N ASN A 451 21.78 2.85 9.39
CA ASN A 451 20.87 3.57 8.53
C ASN A 451 21.40 4.99 8.30
N THR A 452 21.46 5.40 7.04
CA THR A 452 21.86 6.77 6.67
C THR A 452 20.88 7.79 7.21
N HIS A 453 19.60 7.46 7.32
CA HIS A 453 18.58 8.26 7.97
C HIS A 453 17.28 7.47 8.22
N GLY A 454 16.34 8.08 8.95
CA GLY A 454 15.11 7.44 9.45
C GLY A 454 13.94 7.36 8.45
N HIS A 455 14.15 7.60 7.14
CA HIS A 455 13.08 7.40 6.17
C HIS A 455 12.87 5.91 5.88
N PHE A 456 11.63 5.58 5.48
CA PHE A 456 11.18 4.20 5.27
C PHE A 456 12.01 3.44 4.25
N ASP A 457 12.46 4.08 3.19
CA ASP A 457 13.21 3.49 2.08
C ASP A 457 14.65 3.11 2.46
N HIS A 458 15.18 3.66 3.53
CA HIS A 458 16.50 3.35 4.07
C HIS A 458 16.47 2.48 5.32
N ALA A 459 15.53 2.74 6.24
CA ALA A 459 15.46 2.06 7.55
C ALA A 459 14.37 0.97 7.64
N GLY A 460 13.58 0.77 6.59
CA GLY A 460 12.37 -0.06 6.64
C GLY A 460 12.63 -1.55 6.89
N GLY A 461 13.79 -2.08 6.54
CA GLY A 461 14.19 -3.46 6.82
C GLY A 461 14.91 -3.67 8.15
N SER A 462 15.24 -2.59 8.85
CA SER A 462 16.06 -2.68 10.08
C SER A 462 15.42 -3.53 11.17
N LYS A 463 14.09 -3.44 11.32
CA LYS A 463 13.35 -4.28 12.27
C LYS A 463 13.53 -5.77 11.98
N TYR A 464 13.56 -6.16 10.71
CA TYR A 464 13.81 -7.55 10.32
C TYR A 464 15.16 -8.04 10.83
N PHE A 465 16.25 -7.32 10.49
CA PHE A 465 17.61 -7.72 10.89
C PHE A 465 17.78 -7.75 12.40
N GLN A 466 17.15 -6.82 13.12
CA GLN A 466 17.15 -6.80 14.59
C GLN A 466 16.41 -8.01 15.16
N ALA A 467 15.16 -8.23 14.73
CA ALA A 467 14.30 -9.24 15.32
C ALA A 467 14.68 -10.67 14.96
N VAL A 468 15.10 -10.91 13.71
CA VAL A 468 15.38 -12.24 13.18
C VAL A 468 16.82 -12.65 13.40
N HIS A 469 17.76 -11.71 13.24
CA HIS A 469 19.19 -12.01 13.26
C HIS A 469 19.94 -11.38 14.44
N GLY A 470 19.26 -10.57 15.25
CA GLY A 470 19.87 -9.90 16.40
C GLY A 470 20.89 -8.82 16.01
N ALA A 471 20.80 -8.30 14.79
CA ALA A 471 21.65 -7.21 14.33
C ALA A 471 21.39 -5.94 15.15
N ARG A 472 22.44 -5.19 15.45
CA ARG A 472 22.37 -3.92 16.17
C ARG A 472 22.10 -2.79 15.19
N ILE A 473 21.10 -1.95 15.50
CA ILE A 473 20.66 -0.86 14.63
C ILE A 473 21.27 0.47 15.08
N VAL A 474 21.84 1.19 14.12
CA VAL A 474 22.56 2.45 14.35
C VAL A 474 21.82 3.58 13.62
N MET A 475 21.37 4.60 14.36
CA MET A 475 20.81 5.86 13.86
C MET A 475 21.11 6.99 14.86
N THR A 476 21.03 8.24 14.43
CA THR A 476 21.05 9.40 15.33
C THR A 476 19.79 9.48 16.19
N VAL A 477 19.81 10.27 17.25
CA VAL A 477 18.62 10.43 18.11
C VAL A 477 17.45 11.07 17.37
N GLU A 478 17.74 12.01 16.44
CA GLU A 478 16.76 12.71 15.62
C GLU A 478 16.07 11.73 14.64
N ASP A 479 16.84 10.86 14.01
CA ASP A 479 16.30 9.91 13.03
C ASP A 479 15.64 8.68 13.68
N TRP A 480 16.03 8.32 14.89
CA TRP A 480 15.21 7.43 15.72
C TRP A 480 13.84 8.06 16.01
N ALA A 481 13.80 9.33 16.40
CA ALA A 481 12.54 10.04 16.63
C ALA A 481 11.72 10.18 15.34
N LEU A 482 12.36 10.44 14.20
CA LEU A 482 11.71 10.51 12.90
C LEU A 482 11.07 9.16 12.53
N ALA A 483 11.79 8.05 12.67
CA ALA A 483 11.29 6.71 12.40
C ALA A 483 10.07 6.37 13.27
N GLU A 484 10.12 6.71 14.56
CA GLU A 484 9.04 6.47 15.53
C GLU A 484 7.82 7.39 15.30
N SER A 485 8.02 8.59 14.73
CA SER A 485 6.96 9.58 14.52
C SER A 485 6.05 9.28 13.34
N LYS A 486 6.43 8.36 12.43
CA LYS A 486 5.66 8.08 11.21
C LYS A 486 4.30 7.49 11.56
N PRO A 487 3.21 8.17 11.19
CA PRO A 487 1.89 7.59 11.41
C PRO A 487 1.74 6.31 10.61
N LEU A 488 1.18 5.31 11.25
CA LEU A 488 0.91 3.99 10.68
C LEU A 488 0.01 3.99 9.43
N ALA A 489 -0.71 5.09 9.19
CA ALA A 489 -1.53 5.28 8.00
C ALA A 489 -0.77 5.89 6.82
N SER A 490 0.53 6.18 6.97
CA SER A 490 1.35 6.67 5.88
C SER A 490 1.63 5.54 4.89
N MET A 491 1.58 5.82 3.59
CA MET A 491 2.12 4.92 2.56
C MET A 491 3.63 4.66 2.77
N PHE A 492 4.27 5.46 3.61
CA PHE A 492 5.67 5.40 4.01
C PHE A 492 5.87 4.74 5.40
N TYR A 493 4.87 3.98 5.87
CA TYR A 493 5.00 3.24 7.11
C TYR A 493 6.09 2.16 6.99
N MET A 494 6.87 2.03 8.04
CA MET A 494 7.80 0.93 8.23
C MET A 494 7.67 0.38 9.66
N PRO A 495 7.92 -0.91 9.89
CA PRO A 495 8.10 -1.45 11.24
C PRO A 495 9.32 -0.80 11.89
N VAL A 496 9.14 -0.16 13.04
CA VAL A 496 10.22 0.54 13.73
C VAL A 496 11.00 -0.44 14.61
N PRO A 497 12.33 -0.55 14.46
CA PRO A 497 13.15 -1.34 15.37
C PRO A 497 13.16 -0.72 16.77
N THR A 498 13.45 -1.53 17.79
CA THR A 498 13.71 -1.01 19.13
C THR A 498 15.01 -0.21 19.09
N ARG A 499 15.03 0.99 19.70
CA ARG A 499 16.24 1.82 19.79
C ARG A 499 17.40 1.02 20.37
N ASP A 500 18.53 1.05 19.69
CA ASP A 500 19.73 0.31 20.11
C ASP A 500 20.94 1.25 20.21
N ILE A 501 21.62 1.58 19.09
CA ILE A 501 22.77 2.46 19.11
C ILE A 501 22.37 3.86 18.66
N ILE A 502 22.58 4.85 19.54
CA ILE A 502 22.46 6.26 19.20
C ILE A 502 23.81 6.75 18.71
N ALA A 503 23.89 7.06 17.43
CA ALA A 503 25.09 7.57 16.79
C ALA A 503 25.27 9.06 17.01
N ASN A 504 26.50 9.48 17.24
CA ASN A 504 26.90 10.89 17.28
C ASN A 504 27.96 11.17 16.20
N ASP A 505 28.17 12.44 15.96
CA ASP A 505 29.21 12.90 15.04
C ASP A 505 30.60 12.47 15.50
N GLY A 506 31.36 11.80 14.63
CA GLY A 506 32.69 11.28 14.90
C GLY A 506 32.73 9.91 15.58
N ASP A 507 31.58 9.30 15.88
CA ASP A 507 31.55 7.93 16.42
C ASP A 507 32.12 6.93 15.41
N VAL A 508 32.72 5.85 15.92
CA VAL A 508 33.30 4.78 15.10
C VAL A 508 32.63 3.45 15.44
N ILE A 509 32.04 2.82 14.43
CA ILE A 509 31.55 1.44 14.54
C ILE A 509 32.67 0.51 14.09
N THR A 510 33.10 -0.37 14.98
CA THR A 510 34.15 -1.35 14.72
C THR A 510 33.59 -2.76 14.66
N LEU A 511 33.90 -3.50 13.62
CA LEU A 511 33.65 -4.93 13.53
C LEU A 511 34.85 -5.60 12.85
N GLY A 512 35.51 -6.51 13.59
CA GLY A 512 36.70 -7.17 13.12
C GLY A 512 37.80 -6.21 12.66
N ASP A 513 38.21 -6.31 11.42
CA ASP A 513 39.25 -5.48 10.80
C ASP A 513 38.74 -4.19 10.15
N THR A 514 37.48 -3.85 10.35
CA THR A 514 36.82 -2.70 9.70
C THR A 514 36.34 -1.67 10.71
N ASN A 515 36.68 -0.41 10.46
CA ASN A 515 36.18 0.76 11.18
C ASN A 515 35.35 1.64 10.26
N ILE A 516 34.13 1.99 10.68
CA ILE A 516 33.25 2.93 9.99
C ILE A 516 33.14 4.19 10.85
N THR A 517 33.62 5.31 10.34
CA THR A 517 33.50 6.61 11.02
C THR A 517 32.24 7.31 10.56
N LEU A 518 31.41 7.73 11.50
CA LEU A 518 30.11 8.36 11.27
C LEU A 518 30.22 9.88 11.33
N TYR A 519 29.53 10.56 10.43
CA TYR A 519 29.45 12.02 10.37
C TYR A 519 28.00 12.45 10.36
N ASN A 520 27.60 13.28 11.30
CA ASN A 520 26.28 13.88 11.25
C ASN A 520 26.24 14.97 10.18
N THR A 521 25.36 14.79 9.18
CA THR A 521 25.22 15.66 8.01
C THR A 521 23.76 16.09 7.83
N PRO A 522 23.19 16.87 8.79
CA PRO A 522 21.79 17.25 8.80
C PRO A 522 21.39 18.06 7.57
N GLY A 523 20.11 17.97 7.21
CA GLY A 523 19.51 18.71 6.11
C GLY A 523 18.37 17.99 5.45
N HIS A 524 18.58 16.82 4.82
CA HIS A 524 17.49 16.00 4.28
C HIS A 524 16.55 15.51 5.41
N THR A 525 17.14 15.03 6.49
CA THR A 525 16.54 14.92 7.82
C THR A 525 17.42 15.63 8.83
N GLU A 526 16.97 15.79 10.07
CA GLU A 526 17.77 16.42 11.13
C GLU A 526 18.93 15.54 11.60
N GLY A 527 18.86 14.22 11.38
CA GLY A 527 19.81 13.24 11.88
C GLY A 527 20.59 12.46 10.84
N VAL A 528 20.66 12.93 9.58
CA VAL A 528 21.38 12.23 8.51
C VAL A 528 22.80 11.84 8.94
N LEU A 529 23.16 10.57 8.68
CA LEU A 529 24.52 10.05 8.78
C LEU A 529 25.15 9.90 7.39
N SER A 530 26.30 10.50 7.19
CA SER A 530 27.28 10.09 6.17
C SER A 530 28.39 9.30 6.86
N MET A 531 29.16 8.48 6.13
CA MET A 531 30.19 7.64 6.78
C MET A 531 31.35 7.30 5.87
N THR A 532 32.54 7.18 6.46
CA THR A 532 33.74 6.69 5.75
C THR A 532 34.15 5.31 6.25
N TYR A 533 34.69 4.50 5.33
CA TYR A 533 35.20 3.16 5.62
C TYR A 533 36.22 2.70 4.58
N PRO A 534 37.12 1.76 4.94
CA PRO A 534 38.09 1.23 4.02
C PRO A 534 37.48 0.26 3.00
N VAL A 535 37.89 0.37 1.73
CA VAL A 535 37.52 -0.53 0.65
C VAL A 535 38.79 -1.13 0.02
N LYS A 536 38.82 -2.42 -0.31
CA LYS A 536 39.99 -3.18 -0.71
C LYS A 536 39.93 -3.53 -2.19
N ASP A 537 40.98 -3.23 -2.94
CA ASP A 537 41.21 -3.65 -4.33
C ASP A 537 42.55 -4.41 -4.41
N GLY A 538 42.55 -5.70 -4.18
CA GLY A 538 43.74 -6.51 -4.00
C GLY A 538 44.58 -6.06 -2.80
N ASN A 539 45.77 -5.52 -3.06
CA ASN A 539 46.63 -4.97 -2.00
C ASN A 539 46.40 -3.49 -1.72
N ASP A 540 45.64 -2.80 -2.55
CA ASP A 540 45.39 -1.39 -2.39
C ASP A 540 44.14 -1.17 -1.49
N VAL A 541 44.23 -0.16 -0.62
CA VAL A 541 43.14 0.23 0.27
C VAL A 541 42.77 1.66 -0.03
N HIS A 542 41.49 1.87 -0.33
CA HIS A 542 40.93 3.19 -0.58
C HIS A 542 39.93 3.56 0.52
N THR A 543 39.60 4.84 0.64
CA THR A 543 38.56 5.32 1.55
C THR A 543 37.30 5.62 0.76
N ALA A 544 36.23 4.91 1.08
CA ALA A 544 34.90 5.21 0.57
C ALA A 544 34.15 6.19 1.50
N MET A 545 33.33 7.02 0.88
CA MET A 545 32.30 7.84 1.55
C MET A 545 30.92 7.39 1.10
N THR A 546 30.10 6.96 2.03
CA THR A 546 28.64 6.91 1.82
C THR A 546 28.03 8.24 2.22
N LEU A 547 27.42 8.90 1.23
CA LEU A 547 26.67 10.12 1.45
C LEU A 547 25.23 9.76 1.81
N GLY A 548 24.79 10.14 3.01
CA GLY A 548 23.41 10.01 3.43
C GLY A 548 22.57 11.21 3.00
N GLY A 549 21.26 11.02 2.83
CA GLY A 549 20.28 12.08 2.65
C GLY A 549 20.54 13.03 1.48
N VAL A 550 20.92 12.49 0.31
CA VAL A 550 21.30 13.32 -0.87
C VAL A 550 20.15 14.06 -1.53
N GLY A 551 18.89 13.67 -1.25
CA GLY A 551 17.69 14.27 -1.84
C GLY A 551 17.38 15.67 -1.31
N LEU A 552 16.84 16.57 -2.17
CA LEU A 552 16.40 17.94 -1.83
C LEU A 552 14.87 18.03 -1.63
N ASN A 553 14.21 16.92 -1.35
CA ASN A 553 12.74 16.78 -1.19
C ASN A 553 12.24 17.17 0.23
N PHE A 554 12.71 18.27 0.73
CA PHE A 554 12.31 18.92 1.98
C PHE A 554 12.15 20.43 1.76
N ASN A 555 11.56 21.16 2.70
CA ASN A 555 11.33 22.59 2.60
C ASN A 555 11.71 23.30 3.90
N GLY A 556 12.21 24.51 3.76
CA GLY A 556 12.55 25.38 4.87
C GLY A 556 13.95 25.97 4.75
N VAL A 557 14.03 27.30 4.90
CA VAL A 557 15.29 28.06 4.75
C VAL A 557 16.38 27.56 5.70
N GLU A 558 16.03 27.27 6.96
CA GLU A 558 16.98 26.79 7.97
C GLU A 558 17.47 25.39 7.62
N GLN A 559 16.57 24.50 7.24
CA GLN A 559 16.89 23.13 6.87
C GLN A 559 17.75 23.07 5.60
N THR A 560 17.42 23.90 4.59
CA THR A 560 18.21 23.99 3.36
C THR A 560 19.61 24.59 3.63
N GLN A 561 19.72 25.52 4.57
CA GLN A 561 21.03 26.05 4.98
C GLN A 561 21.85 24.97 5.71
N SER A 562 21.24 24.22 6.63
CA SER A 562 21.90 23.10 7.33
C SER A 562 22.42 22.03 6.36
N TYR A 563 21.62 21.72 5.32
CA TYR A 563 22.04 20.81 4.24
C TYR A 563 23.29 21.35 3.51
N ILE A 564 23.29 22.63 3.13
CA ILE A 564 24.44 23.26 2.47
C ILE A 564 25.69 23.18 3.36
N ASP A 565 25.56 23.53 4.63
CA ASP A 565 26.66 23.53 5.60
C ASP A 565 27.26 22.13 5.77
N SER A 566 26.40 21.10 5.83
CA SER A 566 26.80 19.69 5.89
C SER A 566 27.66 19.28 4.69
N TYR A 567 27.21 19.58 3.48
CA TYR A 567 27.95 19.20 2.27
C TYR A 567 29.21 20.05 2.04
N LEU A 568 29.23 21.32 2.46
CA LEU A 568 30.46 22.14 2.49
C LEU A 568 31.49 21.58 3.47
N ARG A 569 31.02 21.07 4.63
CA ARG A 569 31.87 20.38 5.59
C ARG A 569 32.48 19.12 4.96
N LEU A 570 31.68 18.25 4.33
CA LEU A 570 32.19 17.07 3.63
C LEU A 570 33.17 17.42 2.52
N GLN A 571 32.94 18.51 1.76
CA GLN A 571 33.83 19.01 0.73
C GLN A 571 35.17 19.48 1.31
N SER A 572 35.18 19.99 2.54
CA SER A 572 36.39 20.41 3.22
C SER A 572 37.25 19.28 3.79
N MET A 573 36.64 18.08 3.92
CA MET A 573 37.33 16.87 4.36
C MET A 573 38.17 16.31 3.22
N GLN A 574 39.43 16.69 3.16
CA GLN A 574 40.34 16.35 2.04
C GLN A 574 41.10 15.02 2.28
N ASP A 575 40.88 14.32 3.38
CA ASP A 575 41.73 13.23 3.82
C ASP A 575 41.42 11.90 3.12
N GLY A 576 41.93 11.77 1.89
CA GLY A 576 42.07 10.48 1.24
C GLY A 576 40.77 9.84 0.72
N ILE A 577 39.62 10.52 0.74
CA ILE A 577 38.36 9.98 0.17
C ILE A 577 38.50 9.91 -1.35
N SER A 578 38.42 8.72 -1.88
CA SER A 578 38.59 8.46 -3.32
C SER A 578 37.44 7.69 -3.95
N VAL A 579 36.46 7.25 -3.14
CA VAL A 579 35.33 6.45 -3.61
C VAL A 579 34.03 7.05 -3.09
N SER A 580 33.04 7.26 -3.97
CA SER A 580 31.70 7.75 -3.63
C SER A 580 30.67 6.61 -3.77
N LEU A 581 30.00 6.28 -2.67
CA LEU A 581 28.94 5.26 -2.60
C LEU A 581 27.71 5.87 -1.91
N PRO A 582 26.94 6.75 -2.58
CA PRO A 582 25.80 7.43 -1.97
C PRO A 582 24.62 6.47 -1.74
N ASN A 583 23.72 6.84 -0.83
CA ASN A 583 22.53 6.07 -0.50
C ASN A 583 21.46 5.99 -1.62
N HIS A 584 21.65 6.74 -2.71
CA HIS A 584 20.91 6.61 -3.97
C HIS A 584 21.88 6.39 -5.12
N ALA A 585 21.83 5.22 -5.75
CA ALA A 585 22.81 4.75 -6.72
C ALA A 585 23.02 5.67 -7.93
N PHE A 586 21.96 6.36 -8.40
CA PHE A 586 22.03 7.26 -9.54
C PHE A 586 22.90 8.51 -9.31
N MET A 587 23.14 8.88 -8.05
CA MET A 587 23.90 10.09 -7.73
C MET A 587 25.41 10.00 -8.02
N ALA A 588 25.99 8.79 -8.16
CA ALA A 588 27.40 8.59 -8.44
C ALA A 588 27.66 7.67 -9.64
N GLY A 589 26.63 7.41 -10.47
CA GLY A 589 26.77 6.52 -11.63
C GLY A 589 27.20 5.10 -11.23
N VAL A 590 26.61 4.56 -10.15
CA VAL A 590 27.02 3.25 -9.57
C VAL A 590 26.90 2.16 -10.61
N PHE A 591 25.86 2.13 -11.42
CA PHE A 591 25.63 1.06 -12.40
C PHE A 591 26.54 1.18 -13.62
N GLU A 592 26.82 2.39 -14.10
CA GLU A 592 27.77 2.63 -15.18
C GLU A 592 29.19 2.22 -14.77
N ARG A 593 29.57 2.51 -13.51
CA ARG A 593 30.86 2.07 -12.94
C ARG A 593 30.90 0.56 -12.73
N ALA A 594 29.79 -0.06 -12.36
CA ALA A 594 29.69 -1.52 -12.23
C ALA A 594 29.84 -2.23 -13.61
N GLU A 595 29.28 -1.65 -14.67
CA GLU A 595 29.47 -2.17 -16.03
C GLU A 595 30.95 -2.05 -16.46
N GLN A 596 31.61 -0.92 -16.17
CA GLN A 596 33.04 -0.75 -16.40
C GLN A 596 33.87 -1.75 -15.59
N LEU A 597 33.48 -2.01 -14.33
CA LEU A 597 34.16 -2.99 -13.47
C LEU A 597 34.09 -4.40 -14.04
N THR A 598 32.96 -4.79 -14.63
CA THR A 598 32.80 -6.11 -15.27
C THR A 598 33.76 -6.30 -16.45
N ASN A 599 34.13 -5.20 -17.13
CA ASN A 599 35.05 -5.21 -18.27
C ASN A 599 36.49 -4.83 -17.92
N ARG A 600 36.81 -4.62 -16.62
CA ARG A 600 38.11 -4.17 -16.15
C ARG A 600 39.18 -5.21 -16.38
N GLY A 601 40.27 -4.82 -17.05
CA GLY A 601 41.49 -5.61 -17.16
C GLY A 601 42.30 -5.59 -15.88
N ALA A 602 43.19 -6.57 -15.69
CA ALA A 602 43.98 -6.74 -14.44
C ALA A 602 44.87 -5.53 -14.05
N ASN A 603 45.20 -4.67 -15.01
CA ASN A 603 46.05 -3.50 -14.78
C ASN A 603 45.28 -2.16 -14.96
N ASP A 604 43.99 -2.21 -15.19
CA ASP A 604 43.19 -1.00 -15.37
C ASP A 604 42.86 -0.39 -14.00
N PRO A 605 42.74 0.94 -13.90
CA PRO A 605 42.30 1.59 -12.66
C PRO A 605 40.90 1.11 -12.25
N HIS A 606 40.68 1.10 -10.95
CA HIS A 606 39.35 0.71 -10.44
C HIS A 606 38.31 1.80 -10.77
N PRO A 607 37.17 1.51 -11.48
CA PRO A 607 36.27 2.53 -11.98
C PRO A 607 35.52 3.31 -10.89
N PHE A 608 35.47 2.79 -9.67
CA PHE A 608 34.89 3.49 -8.52
C PHE A 608 35.90 4.39 -7.80
N VAL A 609 37.20 4.30 -8.07
CA VAL A 609 38.23 5.14 -7.47
C VAL A 609 38.41 6.40 -8.31
N ASP A 610 37.75 7.47 -7.88
CA ASP A 610 37.70 8.74 -8.61
C ASP A 610 37.48 9.91 -7.63
N PRO A 611 38.54 10.42 -7.00
CA PRO A 611 38.44 11.52 -6.04
C PRO A 611 37.92 12.82 -6.68
N ASP A 612 38.23 13.05 -7.96
CA ASP A 612 37.77 14.25 -8.66
C ASP A 612 36.27 14.23 -8.90
N ALA A 613 35.71 13.08 -9.29
CA ALA A 613 34.27 12.92 -9.43
C ALA A 613 33.54 13.02 -8.08
N TYR A 614 34.13 12.53 -6.99
CA TYR A 614 33.59 12.73 -5.65
C TYR A 614 33.47 14.22 -5.32
N GLN A 615 34.54 14.99 -5.48
CA GLN A 615 34.54 16.44 -5.21
C GLN A 615 33.57 17.21 -6.14
N ALA A 616 33.49 16.83 -7.41
CA ALA A 616 32.57 17.41 -8.38
C ALA A 616 31.10 17.15 -8.02
N SER A 617 30.81 15.94 -7.48
CA SER A 617 29.46 15.59 -7.03
C SER A 617 29.02 16.44 -5.83
N LEU A 618 29.90 16.63 -4.83
CA LEU A 618 29.63 17.49 -3.68
C LEU A 618 29.38 18.94 -4.11
N ALA A 619 30.22 19.48 -5.04
CA ALA A 619 30.03 20.81 -5.57
C ALA A 619 28.68 20.97 -6.28
N THR A 620 28.24 19.97 -7.02
CA THR A 620 26.93 19.93 -7.69
C THR A 620 25.78 19.94 -6.68
N ILE A 621 25.87 19.12 -5.64
CA ILE A 621 24.90 19.06 -4.55
C ILE A 621 24.75 20.42 -3.87
N VAL A 622 25.87 21.03 -3.49
CA VAL A 622 25.90 22.38 -2.86
C VAL A 622 25.26 23.42 -3.77
N LYS A 623 25.64 23.46 -5.06
CA LYS A 623 25.08 24.39 -6.05
C LYS A 623 23.56 24.26 -6.17
N ASN A 624 23.04 23.03 -6.25
CA ASN A 624 21.60 22.77 -6.35
C ASN A 624 20.86 23.22 -5.08
N ALA A 625 21.43 22.95 -3.91
CA ALA A 625 20.87 23.36 -2.63
C ALA A 625 20.87 24.90 -2.46
N GLN A 626 21.93 25.61 -2.93
CA GLN A 626 21.97 27.06 -2.94
C GLN A 626 20.90 27.67 -3.86
N ALA A 627 20.64 27.05 -5.02
CA ALA A 627 19.55 27.46 -5.90
C ALA A 627 18.17 27.28 -5.24
N LYS A 628 17.95 26.15 -4.55
CA LYS A 628 16.75 25.92 -3.74
C LYS A 628 16.60 26.97 -2.63
N LEU A 629 17.64 27.22 -1.86
CA LEU A 629 17.65 28.21 -0.79
C LEU A 629 17.27 29.62 -1.30
N SER A 630 17.76 29.98 -2.49
CA SER A 630 17.46 31.27 -3.13
C SER A 630 15.96 31.40 -3.44
N LYS A 631 15.34 30.34 -3.95
CA LYS A 631 13.88 30.27 -4.21
C LYS A 631 13.08 30.35 -2.92
N GLU A 632 13.46 29.61 -1.89
CA GLU A 632 12.79 29.65 -0.58
C GLU A 632 12.84 31.04 0.06
N LYS A 633 13.97 31.74 -0.04
CA LYS A 633 14.13 33.12 0.48
C LYS A 633 13.32 34.15 -0.31
N SER A 634 13.05 33.93 -1.61
CA SER A 634 12.22 34.81 -2.42
C SER A 634 10.71 34.58 -2.27
N GLY A 635 10.29 33.50 -1.60
CA GLY A 635 8.89 33.12 -1.50
C GLY A 635 8.34 32.44 -2.76
N ASP A 636 9.19 32.12 -3.75
CA ASP A 636 8.82 31.39 -4.98
C ASP A 636 8.84 29.87 -4.81
N ALA A 637 8.72 29.37 -3.59
CA ALA A 637 8.75 27.95 -3.30
C ALA A 637 7.45 27.25 -3.78
N THR A 638 7.49 26.67 -4.96
CA THR A 638 6.51 25.65 -5.38
C THR A 638 6.87 24.32 -4.71
N SER A 639 5.89 23.66 -4.13
CA SER A 639 6.09 22.41 -3.40
C SER A 639 6.71 21.32 -4.31
N SER A 640 7.89 20.86 -3.93
CA SER A 640 8.65 19.83 -4.67
C SER A 640 8.03 18.42 -4.60
N VAL A 641 6.95 18.23 -3.86
CA VAL A 641 6.24 16.94 -3.74
C VAL A 641 5.59 16.54 -5.06
N ASP A 642 5.05 17.51 -5.82
CA ASP A 642 4.42 17.26 -7.12
C ASP A 642 5.44 16.89 -8.22
N GLU A 643 6.68 17.37 -8.12
CA GLU A 643 7.74 17.00 -9.06
C GLU A 643 8.33 15.61 -8.79
N LEU A 644 8.36 15.18 -7.52
CA LEU A 644 8.79 13.83 -7.15
C LEU A 644 7.76 12.78 -7.54
N ILE A 645 6.47 13.07 -7.39
CA ILE A 645 5.39 12.19 -7.87
C ILE A 645 5.47 12.03 -9.39
N LYS A 646 5.82 13.09 -10.13
CA LYS A 646 6.03 13.03 -11.58
C LYS A 646 7.28 12.24 -11.98
N ALA A 647 8.36 12.31 -11.21
CA ALA A 647 9.60 11.57 -11.50
C ALA A 647 9.50 10.07 -11.22
N VAL A 648 8.61 9.66 -10.32
CA VAL A 648 8.36 8.24 -9.99
C VAL A 648 7.24 7.66 -10.86
N SER A 649 6.47 8.52 -11.58
CA SER A 649 5.35 8.12 -12.47
C SER A 649 5.74 8.06 -13.96
N ASN A 650 6.97 8.42 -14.33
CA ASN A 650 7.58 8.26 -15.64
C ASN A 650 8.68 7.20 -15.59
#